data_29d383e39c45785ea503b1b88a0e885d
#
_entry.id   29d383e39c45785ea503b1b88a0e885d
#
_cell.length_a   1.000
_cell.length_b   1.000
_cell.length_c   1.000
_cell.angle_alpha   90.00
_cell.angle_beta   90.00
_cell.angle_gamma   90.00
#
_symmetry.space_group_name_H-M   'P 1'
#
loop_
_entity.id
_entity.type
_entity.pdbx_description
1 polymer ?
#
loop_
_entity_poly.entity_id
_entity_poly.type
_entity_poly.pdbx_seq_one_letter_code
_entity_poly.pdbx_strand_id
1 'polypeptide(L)'
;MSDPSWMGRFPVSMNWSVDGKALVYELNEEGSVNRETYIAPLTAPTATQKAPLSQLHKYRFKERVERNDGVVAFLYGDSAYVQFTDGELVQLTRGGSRLSMLSFMTDGRLMALNGNRFIAINLENGQREELLQWVFGEKPSPVKPAKDYIAKEQQTLIEYIKKQRHNKTEKAAQKRQIAEYNNSIAPVPFYFDAAHTLAGVSVSPNGRYAIIATKEKRATRDKSDIMPHYIQEDGRIASQSVRQRVVDAKPVNHQLWLIDLTAGEKRELTYFNLPGFNEDVLADVKRENAEAKGERYEINRLPRDIRLMSATRWNKPTIRWNTSGEKVAVMLEAWDNKDRWIATVNFKNGELVNQHRLHNDAWINYRHNAFGWLHHSDVLYYQSEETGYAHLYIKALNESPVALTAGSFVASHPTLTKDDKYVYYKANVKHPGMYEIYRVNVETLQSEALTNLGGMTDYKLSPDEQTLLLTHSKIQRPPELYVKQIGQDSAAQQVTFGTTDAYNAMPWIDPRIIEIPSSHTEAPIYARLYLPKNSDSSTPNKAVVFNHGSGYLQNAHYGWSLYFREFMFNSMLAQQGYVVLDMDYRASAGYGSAWRTAIYRHMGKPELEDLRDGVNWLANHANVDTSRIGTYGGSYGGFLTFMAMFKEPDLFAAGAALRPVTDWAHYNTGYTSNILNTPQIDPIAYKRSSPIYFADGLQKPLLINAPMVDNNVFFHDTVRLVQRLIELEKENFETAIYPVEPHGFVQPSSWLDEYRRIYKLFETHL
;
A
#
# COMPACT_ATOMS: atom_id res chain seq x y z
N MET A 1 16.91 -21.28 9.00
CA MET A 1 16.20 -20.01 9.06
C MET A 1 17.00 -18.81 8.53
N SER A 2 18.31 -18.77 8.72
CA SER A 2 19.15 -17.69 8.19
C SER A 2 19.13 -17.62 6.66
N ASP A 3 19.36 -18.71 5.97
CA ASP A 3 19.26 -18.82 4.52
C ASP A 3 18.02 -19.65 4.15
N PRO A 4 16.99 -19.04 3.54
CA PRO A 4 15.76 -19.74 3.20
C PRO A 4 15.84 -20.60 1.92
N SER A 5 16.93 -20.57 1.18
CA SER A 5 17.08 -21.30 -0.10
C SER A 5 16.93 -22.81 0.05
N TRP A 6 17.29 -23.37 1.20
CA TRP A 6 17.14 -24.80 1.48
C TRP A 6 15.68 -25.27 1.61
N MET A 7 14.73 -24.34 1.86
CA MET A 7 13.31 -24.68 1.94
C MET A 7 12.74 -25.07 0.58
N GLY A 8 13.31 -24.53 -0.50
CA GLY A 8 12.84 -24.72 -1.85
C GLY A 8 12.66 -23.43 -2.64
N ARG A 9 11.97 -23.53 -3.77
CA ARG A 9 11.71 -22.40 -4.68
C ARG A 9 10.21 -22.21 -4.84
N PHE A 10 9.71 -21.04 -4.46
CA PHE A 10 8.29 -20.74 -4.44
C PHE A 10 7.92 -19.77 -5.54
N PRO A 11 6.72 -19.93 -6.14
CA PRO A 11 6.27 -19.08 -7.23
C PRO A 11 6.05 -17.66 -6.76
N VAL A 12 6.53 -16.70 -7.55
CA VAL A 12 6.29 -15.27 -7.37
C VAL A 12 5.78 -14.68 -8.70
N SER A 13 5.28 -13.45 -8.67
CA SER A 13 4.83 -12.72 -9.88
C SER A 13 3.81 -13.48 -10.74
N MET A 14 2.94 -14.27 -10.10
CA MET A 14 1.95 -15.08 -10.82
C MET A 14 0.95 -14.24 -11.59
N ASN A 15 0.65 -14.69 -12.82
CA ASN A 15 -0.29 -14.06 -13.72
C ASN A 15 -0.84 -15.07 -14.75
N TRP A 16 -1.71 -14.58 -15.62
CA TRP A 16 -2.15 -15.26 -16.84
C TRP A 16 -1.23 -14.88 -18.02
N SER A 17 -1.09 -15.76 -19.02
CA SER A 17 -0.57 -15.36 -20.34
C SER A 17 -1.50 -14.33 -20.98
N VAL A 18 -1.03 -13.60 -21.97
CA VAL A 18 -1.84 -12.57 -22.66
C VAL A 18 -3.17 -13.14 -23.18
N ASP A 19 -3.13 -14.35 -23.74
CA ASP A 19 -4.29 -15.07 -24.29
C ASP A 19 -5.11 -15.83 -23.24
N GLY A 20 -4.70 -15.80 -21.96
CA GLY A 20 -5.38 -16.48 -20.86
C GLY A 20 -5.26 -18.00 -20.84
N LYS A 21 -4.51 -18.62 -21.76
CA LYS A 21 -4.42 -20.08 -21.92
C LYS A 21 -3.38 -20.77 -21.04
N ALA A 22 -2.55 -20.01 -20.35
CA ALA A 22 -1.53 -20.54 -19.46
C ALA A 22 -1.39 -19.70 -18.19
N LEU A 23 -1.04 -20.36 -17.11
CA LEU A 23 -0.52 -19.72 -15.91
C LEU A 23 0.92 -19.31 -16.14
N VAL A 24 1.30 -18.18 -15.60
CA VAL A 24 2.65 -17.63 -15.65
C VAL A 24 3.13 -17.32 -14.26
N TYR A 25 4.33 -17.72 -13.92
CA TYR A 25 4.97 -17.40 -12.64
C TYR A 25 6.49 -17.33 -12.78
N GLU A 26 7.16 -16.75 -11.80
CA GLU A 26 8.61 -16.67 -11.75
C GLU A 26 9.15 -17.53 -10.59
N LEU A 27 10.28 -18.18 -10.82
CA LEU A 27 11.09 -18.85 -9.80
C LEU A 27 12.49 -18.26 -9.81
N ASN A 28 13.12 -18.17 -8.64
CA ASN A 28 14.57 -17.88 -8.60
C ASN A 28 15.33 -19.02 -9.27
N GLU A 29 16.31 -18.67 -10.08
CA GLU A 29 17.30 -19.63 -10.59
C GLU A 29 18.14 -20.17 -9.41
N GLU A 30 18.46 -21.45 -9.44
CA GLU A 30 19.22 -22.09 -8.35
C GLU A 30 20.62 -21.46 -8.23
N GLY A 31 20.97 -21.01 -7.02
CA GLY A 31 22.25 -20.34 -6.75
C GLY A 31 22.40 -18.95 -7.38
N SER A 32 21.33 -18.37 -7.90
CA SER A 32 21.34 -17.06 -8.58
C SER A 32 20.30 -16.10 -7.99
N VAL A 33 20.54 -14.80 -8.14
CA VAL A 33 19.57 -13.73 -7.86
C VAL A 33 18.57 -13.54 -9.00
N ASN A 34 18.82 -14.16 -10.16
CA ASN A 34 17.97 -14.06 -11.33
C ASN A 34 16.67 -14.86 -11.15
N ARG A 35 15.63 -14.39 -11.84
CA ARG A 35 14.34 -15.07 -11.90
C ARG A 35 14.05 -15.55 -13.30
N GLU A 36 13.57 -16.74 -13.40
CA GLU A 36 13.12 -17.37 -14.65
C GLU A 36 11.61 -17.44 -14.69
N THR A 37 11.06 -17.22 -15.88
CA THR A 37 9.61 -17.30 -16.11
C THR A 37 9.23 -18.71 -16.52
N TYR A 38 8.24 -19.26 -15.84
CA TYR A 38 7.62 -20.55 -16.11
C TYR A 38 6.19 -20.38 -16.58
N ILE A 39 5.76 -21.27 -17.45
CA ILE A 39 4.39 -21.35 -17.96
C ILE A 39 3.81 -22.74 -17.68
N ALA A 40 2.55 -22.78 -17.31
CA ALA A 40 1.77 -23.99 -17.11
C ALA A 40 0.48 -23.90 -17.96
N PRO A 41 0.37 -24.68 -19.07
CA PRO A 41 -0.83 -24.68 -19.90
C PRO A 41 -2.07 -25.12 -19.12
N LEU A 42 -3.21 -24.47 -19.29
CA LEU A 42 -4.45 -24.84 -18.60
C LEU A 42 -4.93 -26.25 -18.92
N THR A 43 -4.60 -26.78 -20.11
CA THR A 43 -4.91 -28.14 -20.51
C THR A 43 -4.08 -29.21 -19.80
N ALA A 44 -2.93 -28.83 -19.22
CA ALA A 44 -2.05 -29.68 -18.45
C ALA A 44 -1.29 -28.85 -17.38
N PRO A 45 -1.99 -28.40 -16.30
CA PRO A 45 -1.45 -27.40 -15.38
C PRO A 45 -0.18 -27.82 -14.62
N THR A 46 0.07 -29.12 -14.50
CA THR A 46 1.29 -29.67 -13.86
C THR A 46 2.46 -29.83 -14.84
N ALA A 47 2.22 -29.72 -16.16
CA ALA A 47 3.26 -29.78 -17.18
C ALA A 47 3.95 -28.42 -17.37
N THR A 48 4.66 -27.97 -16.35
CA THR A 48 5.32 -26.67 -16.35
C THR A 48 6.57 -26.65 -17.21
N GLN A 49 6.81 -25.56 -17.92
CA GLN A 49 7.99 -25.37 -18.74
C GLN A 49 8.54 -23.97 -18.65
N LYS A 50 9.83 -23.78 -18.88
CA LYS A 50 10.46 -22.47 -18.92
C LYS A 50 10.01 -21.70 -20.16
N ALA A 51 9.62 -20.45 -19.99
CA ALA A 51 9.21 -19.59 -21.09
C ALA A 51 10.38 -19.27 -22.01
N PRO A 52 10.23 -19.39 -23.34
CA PRO A 52 11.28 -18.98 -24.28
C PRO A 52 11.56 -17.48 -24.16
N LEU A 53 12.84 -17.09 -24.08
CA LEU A 53 13.23 -15.68 -23.96
C LEU A 53 12.69 -14.79 -25.09
N SER A 54 12.59 -15.32 -26.29
CA SER A 54 12.04 -14.63 -27.47
C SER A 54 10.54 -14.34 -27.37
N GLN A 55 9.82 -15.03 -26.46
CA GLN A 55 8.37 -14.90 -26.28
C GLN A 55 7.97 -14.28 -24.94
N LEU A 56 8.91 -13.75 -24.17
CA LEU A 56 8.64 -13.20 -22.84
C LEU A 56 7.58 -12.08 -22.85
N HIS A 57 7.42 -11.37 -23.95
CA HIS A 57 6.37 -10.36 -24.11
C HIS A 57 4.94 -10.95 -23.95
N LYS A 58 4.73 -12.23 -24.22
CA LYS A 58 3.43 -12.91 -24.02
C LYS A 58 3.16 -13.26 -22.55
N TYR A 59 4.17 -13.23 -21.70
CA TYR A 59 4.14 -13.75 -20.34
C TYR A 59 4.50 -12.70 -19.28
N ARG A 60 5.41 -11.75 -19.59
CA ARG A 60 5.91 -10.72 -18.65
C ARG A 60 5.45 -9.31 -19.05
N PHE A 61 4.19 -9.16 -19.38
CA PHE A 61 3.61 -7.89 -19.78
C PHE A 61 3.12 -7.06 -18.58
N LYS A 62 2.84 -5.81 -18.86
CA LYS A 62 2.20 -4.86 -17.96
C LYS A 62 0.95 -4.29 -18.61
N GLU A 63 0.04 -3.78 -17.80
CA GLU A 63 -1.13 -2.99 -18.25
C GLU A 63 -1.91 -3.66 -19.40
N ARG A 64 -2.32 -4.91 -19.19
CA ARG A 64 -3.22 -5.59 -20.14
C ARG A 64 -4.60 -4.96 -20.09
N VAL A 65 -5.09 -4.52 -21.23
CA VAL A 65 -6.46 -4.02 -21.44
C VAL A 65 -7.11 -4.82 -22.57
N GLU A 66 -8.44 -4.99 -22.49
CA GLU A 66 -9.20 -5.76 -23.45
C GLU A 66 -10.39 -4.94 -23.92
N ARG A 67 -10.65 -4.95 -25.20
CA ARG A 67 -11.79 -4.34 -25.84
C ARG A 67 -12.95 -5.34 -25.91
N ASN A 68 -14.19 -4.86 -25.97
CA ASN A 68 -15.40 -5.72 -25.92
C ASN A 68 -15.46 -6.79 -27.02
N ASP A 69 -14.77 -6.60 -28.15
CA ASP A 69 -14.67 -7.57 -29.23
C ASP A 69 -13.54 -8.59 -29.04
N GLY A 70 -12.82 -8.54 -27.93
CA GLY A 70 -11.76 -9.49 -27.59
C GLY A 70 -10.36 -9.09 -28.06
N VAL A 71 -10.18 -7.91 -28.68
CA VAL A 71 -8.84 -7.39 -28.97
C VAL A 71 -8.16 -6.98 -27.68
N VAL A 72 -6.90 -7.43 -27.49
CA VAL A 72 -6.10 -7.19 -26.28
C VAL A 72 -4.91 -6.30 -26.60
N ALA A 73 -4.70 -5.26 -25.77
CA ALA A 73 -3.46 -4.48 -25.82
C ALA A 73 -2.71 -4.58 -24.49
N PHE A 74 -1.38 -4.54 -24.56
CA PHE A 74 -0.53 -4.64 -23.36
C PHE A 74 0.84 -3.98 -23.57
N LEU A 75 1.56 -3.76 -22.48
CA LEU A 75 2.93 -3.23 -22.51
C LEU A 75 3.94 -4.32 -22.18
N TYR A 76 5.03 -4.37 -22.95
CA TYR A 76 6.23 -5.12 -22.62
C TYR A 76 7.47 -4.26 -22.89
N GLY A 77 8.35 -4.14 -21.91
CA GLY A 77 9.38 -3.11 -21.94
C GLY A 77 8.73 -1.72 -22.03
N ASP A 78 9.15 -0.92 -22.99
CA ASP A 78 8.59 0.42 -23.27
C ASP A 78 7.68 0.43 -24.51
N SER A 79 7.26 -0.73 -24.98
CA SER A 79 6.51 -0.91 -26.24
C SER A 79 5.09 -1.41 -26.00
N ALA A 80 4.17 -0.93 -26.84
CA ALA A 80 2.80 -1.42 -26.91
C ALA A 80 2.68 -2.55 -27.94
N TYR A 81 1.92 -3.57 -27.56
CA TYR A 81 1.55 -4.71 -28.38
C TYR A 81 0.03 -4.82 -28.44
N VAL A 82 -0.47 -5.34 -29.54
CA VAL A 82 -1.88 -5.67 -29.73
C VAL A 82 -2.00 -7.10 -30.24
N GLN A 83 -2.87 -7.88 -29.62
CA GLN A 83 -3.28 -9.20 -30.09
C GLN A 83 -4.71 -9.11 -30.61
N PHE A 84 -4.90 -9.44 -31.86
CA PHE A 84 -6.19 -9.49 -32.53
C PHE A 84 -6.91 -10.82 -32.23
N THR A 85 -8.20 -10.88 -32.50
CA THR A 85 -9.07 -12.05 -32.22
C THR A 85 -8.73 -13.29 -33.03
N ASP A 86 -8.08 -13.14 -34.18
CA ASP A 86 -7.53 -14.22 -34.99
C ASP A 86 -6.22 -14.80 -34.46
N GLY A 87 -5.67 -14.18 -33.40
CA GLY A 87 -4.40 -14.56 -32.77
C GLY A 87 -3.19 -13.83 -33.31
N GLU A 88 -3.33 -12.95 -34.31
CA GLU A 88 -2.24 -12.10 -34.78
C GLU A 88 -1.74 -11.19 -33.67
N LEU A 89 -0.42 -11.16 -33.45
CA LEU A 89 0.24 -10.31 -32.46
C LEU A 89 1.11 -9.28 -33.15
N VAL A 90 0.74 -8.00 -33.00
CA VAL A 90 1.44 -6.87 -33.61
C VAL A 90 2.12 -6.02 -32.54
N GLN A 91 3.41 -5.71 -32.73
CA GLN A 91 4.12 -4.71 -31.96
C GLN A 91 3.85 -3.32 -32.55
N LEU A 92 2.99 -2.52 -31.91
CA LEU A 92 2.60 -1.18 -32.41
C LEU A 92 3.70 -0.14 -32.25
N THR A 93 4.55 -0.29 -31.22
CA THR A 93 5.64 0.67 -30.98
C THR A 93 6.93 -0.08 -30.66
N ARG A 94 8.07 0.49 -31.07
CA ARG A 94 9.38 -0.10 -30.81
C ARG A 94 10.36 0.99 -30.40
N GLY A 95 10.74 1.01 -29.13
CA GLY A 95 11.57 2.06 -28.56
C GLY A 95 10.83 3.40 -28.39
N GLY A 96 11.56 4.46 -28.08
CA GLY A 96 11.00 5.80 -27.83
C GLY A 96 10.67 6.03 -26.35
N SER A 97 9.76 6.97 -26.07
CA SER A 97 9.35 7.26 -24.70
C SER A 97 8.49 6.14 -24.14
N ARG A 98 8.67 5.85 -22.85
CA ARG A 98 7.90 4.85 -22.11
C ARG A 98 6.41 5.17 -22.15
N LEU A 99 5.61 4.20 -22.55
CA LEU A 99 4.15 4.25 -22.48
C LEU A 99 3.64 3.74 -21.14
N SER A 100 2.47 4.25 -20.73
CA SER A 100 1.73 3.78 -19.55
C SER A 100 0.25 4.18 -19.66
N MET A 101 -0.58 3.72 -18.73
CA MET A 101 -2.01 4.03 -18.66
C MET A 101 -2.75 3.68 -19.96
N LEU A 102 -2.55 2.45 -20.42
CA LEU A 102 -3.27 1.97 -21.61
C LEU A 102 -4.78 1.90 -21.37
N SER A 103 -5.55 2.32 -22.36
CA SER A 103 -6.99 2.08 -22.42
C SER A 103 -7.46 2.11 -23.86
N PHE A 104 -8.53 1.37 -24.19
CA PHE A 104 -9.19 1.53 -25.46
C PHE A 104 -10.11 2.75 -25.44
N MET A 105 -10.15 3.48 -26.55
CA MET A 105 -11.10 4.55 -26.79
C MET A 105 -12.41 3.97 -27.35
N THR A 106 -13.48 4.75 -27.26
CA THR A 106 -14.80 4.34 -27.79
C THR A 106 -14.80 4.17 -29.32
N ASP A 107 -13.87 4.81 -30.03
CA ASP A 107 -13.65 4.67 -31.47
C ASP A 107 -12.71 3.51 -31.84
N GLY A 108 -12.26 2.71 -30.87
CA GLY A 108 -11.42 1.53 -31.05
C GLY A 108 -9.92 1.78 -31.10
N ARG A 109 -9.46 3.04 -31.07
CA ARG A 109 -8.02 3.36 -30.95
C ARG A 109 -7.49 3.02 -29.57
N LEU A 110 -6.17 2.86 -29.46
CA LEU A 110 -5.49 2.63 -28.20
C LEU A 110 -4.96 3.97 -27.66
N MET A 111 -5.41 4.37 -26.48
CA MET A 111 -4.92 5.54 -25.77
C MET A 111 -3.80 5.15 -24.82
N ALA A 112 -2.76 5.99 -24.75
CA ALA A 112 -1.63 5.80 -23.83
C ALA A 112 -1.06 7.14 -23.33
N LEU A 113 -0.53 7.14 -22.13
CA LEU A 113 0.29 8.22 -21.59
C LEU A 113 1.73 8.09 -22.09
N ASN A 114 2.26 9.18 -22.63
CA ASN A 114 3.63 9.30 -23.14
C ASN A 114 4.28 10.59 -22.59
N GLY A 115 5.02 10.47 -21.48
CA GLY A 115 5.63 11.63 -20.82
C GLY A 115 4.58 12.58 -20.27
N ASN A 116 4.48 13.79 -20.85
CA ASN A 116 3.52 14.82 -20.45
C ASN A 116 2.35 14.97 -21.46
N ARG A 117 2.01 13.91 -22.15
CA ARG A 117 0.93 13.90 -23.14
C ARG A 117 0.19 12.57 -23.20
N PHE A 118 -1.09 12.63 -23.54
CA PHE A 118 -1.85 11.46 -23.98
C PHE A 118 -1.89 11.41 -25.49
N ILE A 119 -1.69 10.21 -26.02
CA ILE A 119 -1.74 9.91 -27.45
C ILE A 119 -2.78 8.83 -27.72
N ALA A 120 -3.47 8.94 -28.85
CA ALA A 120 -4.24 7.86 -29.45
C ALA A 120 -3.42 7.18 -30.55
N ILE A 121 -3.45 5.86 -30.61
CA ILE A 121 -2.72 5.05 -31.59
C ILE A 121 -3.75 4.26 -32.38
N ASN A 122 -3.74 4.42 -33.70
CA ASN A 122 -4.52 3.60 -34.62
C ASN A 122 -3.91 2.20 -34.71
N LEU A 123 -4.74 1.16 -34.54
CA LEU A 123 -4.26 -0.23 -34.46
C LEU A 123 -3.82 -0.81 -35.80
N GLU A 124 -4.38 -0.30 -36.90
CA GLU A 124 -4.12 -0.82 -38.26
C GLU A 124 -2.78 -0.33 -38.82
N ASN A 125 -2.48 0.97 -38.62
CA ASN A 125 -1.34 1.62 -39.28
C ASN A 125 -0.33 2.21 -38.30
N GLY A 126 -0.59 2.18 -36.97
CA GLY A 126 0.29 2.73 -35.96
C GLY A 126 0.35 4.25 -35.89
N GLN A 127 -0.51 4.96 -36.65
CA GLN A 127 -0.59 6.42 -36.62
C GLN A 127 -0.92 6.90 -35.22
N ARG A 128 -0.22 7.95 -34.79
CA ARG A 128 -0.37 8.56 -33.47
C ARG A 128 -0.96 9.95 -33.59
N GLU A 129 -1.94 10.21 -32.73
CA GLU A 129 -2.55 11.53 -32.58
C GLU A 129 -2.35 11.98 -31.12
N GLU A 130 -1.96 13.23 -30.91
CA GLU A 130 -1.86 13.84 -29.59
C GLU A 130 -3.25 14.32 -29.16
N LEU A 131 -3.77 13.78 -28.04
CA LEU A 131 -5.07 14.15 -27.49
C LEU A 131 -4.96 15.29 -26.46
N LEU A 132 -3.95 15.25 -25.64
CA LEU A 132 -3.75 16.17 -24.53
C LEU A 132 -2.26 16.33 -24.25
N GLN A 133 -1.82 17.59 -24.11
CA GLN A 133 -0.51 17.93 -23.55
C GLN A 133 -0.66 18.96 -22.44
N TRP A 134 0.12 18.85 -21.38
CA TRP A 134 0.19 19.85 -20.30
C TRP A 134 1.62 20.34 -20.09
N VAL A 135 1.74 21.61 -19.67
CA VAL A 135 3.02 22.27 -19.40
C VAL A 135 2.92 23.05 -18.12
N PHE A 136 3.87 22.88 -17.23
CA PHE A 136 4.03 23.71 -16.04
C PHE A 136 4.95 24.89 -16.34
N GLY A 137 4.37 26.06 -16.57
CA GLY A 137 5.10 27.25 -16.99
C GLY A 137 4.17 28.29 -17.57
N GLU A 138 4.72 29.44 -17.90
CA GLU A 138 3.95 30.53 -18.56
C GLU A 138 3.59 30.13 -20.00
N LYS A 139 2.36 30.46 -20.40
CA LYS A 139 1.94 30.35 -21.80
C LYS A 139 2.84 31.25 -22.64
N PRO A 140 3.50 30.74 -23.69
CA PRO A 140 4.36 31.56 -24.54
C PRO A 140 3.60 32.76 -25.09
N SER A 141 4.12 33.98 -24.84
CA SER A 141 3.61 35.20 -25.45
C SER A 141 4.45 35.54 -26.65
N PRO A 142 3.83 35.83 -27.81
CA PRO A 142 4.56 36.26 -28.99
C PRO A 142 5.31 37.56 -28.77
N VAL A 143 4.82 38.35 -27.80
CA VAL A 143 5.36 39.66 -27.46
C VAL A 143 5.54 39.72 -25.94
N LYS A 144 6.77 39.73 -25.47
CA LYS A 144 7.06 39.86 -24.03
C LYS A 144 6.80 41.31 -23.57
N PRO A 145 6.18 41.51 -22.39
CA PRO A 145 6.05 42.87 -21.82
C PRO A 145 7.43 43.46 -21.52
N ALA A 146 7.54 44.78 -21.59
CA ALA A 146 8.74 45.49 -21.19
C ALA A 146 9.01 45.30 -19.69
N LYS A 147 10.21 44.87 -19.32
CA LYS A 147 10.58 44.59 -17.91
C LYS A 147 11.11 45.82 -17.15
N ASP A 148 11.67 46.79 -17.87
CA ASP A 148 12.30 47.97 -17.30
C ASP A 148 11.96 49.23 -18.08
N TYR A 149 12.47 50.37 -17.58
CA TYR A 149 12.21 51.69 -18.18
C TYR A 149 12.75 51.77 -19.63
N ILE A 150 13.99 51.32 -19.87
CA ILE A 150 14.64 51.38 -21.17
C ILE A 150 13.84 50.57 -22.21
N ALA A 151 13.41 49.35 -21.84
CA ALA A 151 12.60 48.52 -22.70
C ALA A 151 11.23 49.14 -22.99
N LYS A 152 10.60 49.84 -22.03
CA LYS A 152 9.35 50.58 -22.24
C LYS A 152 9.57 51.75 -23.21
N GLU A 153 10.60 52.56 -22.99
CA GLU A 153 10.93 53.68 -23.84
C GLU A 153 11.21 53.24 -25.28
N GLN A 154 12.04 52.18 -25.47
CA GLN A 154 12.35 51.58 -26.74
C GLN A 154 11.08 51.15 -27.51
N GLN A 155 10.16 50.45 -26.78
CA GLN A 155 8.88 50.00 -27.33
C GLN A 155 7.92 51.14 -27.67
N THR A 156 8.05 52.27 -26.98
CA THR A 156 7.17 53.44 -27.16
C THR A 156 7.68 54.37 -28.24
N LEU A 157 8.98 54.59 -28.36
CA LEU A 157 9.56 55.60 -29.22
C LEU A 157 9.95 55.09 -30.62
N ILE A 158 10.39 53.81 -30.72
CA ILE A 158 10.95 53.28 -31.97
C ILE A 158 9.87 52.56 -32.79
N GLU A 159 9.45 53.19 -33.88
CA GLU A 159 8.40 52.68 -34.79
C GLU A 159 8.75 51.30 -35.36
N TYR A 160 10.03 51.04 -35.64
CA TYR A 160 10.50 49.74 -36.09
C TYR A 160 10.16 48.64 -35.05
N ILE A 161 10.39 48.90 -33.78
CA ILE A 161 10.11 47.96 -32.67
C ILE A 161 8.59 47.76 -32.54
N LYS A 162 7.78 48.85 -32.59
CA LYS A 162 6.31 48.75 -32.61
C LYS A 162 5.82 47.85 -33.74
N LYS A 163 6.31 48.10 -34.96
CA LYS A 163 5.95 47.29 -36.16
C LYS A 163 6.35 45.85 -36.01
N GLN A 164 7.56 45.54 -35.49
CA GLN A 164 8.01 44.18 -35.26
C GLN A 164 7.13 43.45 -34.21
N ARG A 165 6.74 44.15 -33.14
CA ARG A 165 5.85 43.60 -32.12
C ARG A 165 4.45 43.34 -32.67
N HIS A 166 3.88 44.26 -33.44
CA HIS A 166 2.61 44.09 -34.14
C HIS A 166 2.67 42.87 -35.07
N ASN A 167 3.67 42.77 -35.95
CA ASN A 167 3.84 41.65 -36.87
C ASN A 167 3.98 40.28 -36.14
N LYS A 168 4.65 40.28 -35.00
CA LYS A 168 4.74 39.06 -34.15
C LYS A 168 3.37 38.66 -33.59
N THR A 169 2.57 39.64 -33.18
CA THR A 169 1.21 39.41 -32.65
C THR A 169 0.30 38.86 -33.76
N GLU A 170 0.29 39.51 -34.94
CA GLU A 170 -0.47 39.07 -36.11
C GLU A 170 -0.12 37.64 -36.54
N LYS A 171 1.18 37.35 -36.71
CA LYS A 171 1.64 36.00 -37.05
C LYS A 171 1.24 34.95 -36.01
N ALA A 172 1.26 35.32 -34.76
CA ALA A 172 0.84 34.40 -33.70
C ALA A 172 -0.69 34.20 -33.64
N ALA A 173 -1.46 35.24 -33.99
CA ALA A 173 -2.91 35.14 -34.12
C ALA A 173 -3.28 34.23 -35.30
N GLN A 174 -2.65 34.44 -36.47
CA GLN A 174 -2.83 33.57 -37.64
C GLN A 174 -2.46 32.10 -37.34
N LYS A 175 -1.32 31.88 -36.66
CA LYS A 175 -0.90 30.52 -36.30
C LYS A 175 -1.91 29.84 -35.36
N ARG A 176 -2.49 30.59 -34.41
CA ARG A 176 -3.56 30.08 -33.55
C ARG A 176 -4.80 29.72 -34.34
N GLN A 177 -5.26 30.60 -35.21
CA GLN A 177 -6.41 30.36 -36.08
C GLN A 177 -6.20 29.12 -36.96
N ILE A 178 -5.01 28.96 -37.55
CA ILE A 178 -4.68 27.74 -38.31
C ILE A 178 -4.77 26.50 -37.44
N ALA A 179 -4.22 26.51 -36.22
CA ALA A 179 -4.26 25.38 -35.32
C ALA A 179 -5.68 25.06 -34.85
N GLU A 180 -6.56 26.05 -34.73
CA GLU A 180 -7.95 25.89 -34.33
C GLU A 180 -8.82 25.23 -35.42
N TYR A 181 -8.57 25.54 -36.67
CA TYR A 181 -9.34 25.03 -37.82
C TYR A 181 -8.68 23.91 -38.63
N ASN A 182 -7.45 23.53 -38.26
CA ASN A 182 -6.70 22.49 -38.97
C ASN A 182 -6.37 21.31 -38.08
N ASN A 183 -7.18 20.27 -38.18
CA ASN A 183 -7.07 19.05 -37.36
C ASN A 183 -5.77 18.24 -37.59
N SER A 184 -4.95 18.59 -38.61
CA SER A 184 -3.64 17.97 -38.84
C SER A 184 -2.54 18.55 -37.92
N ILE A 185 -2.86 19.58 -37.13
CA ILE A 185 -1.93 20.21 -36.18
C ILE A 185 -2.27 19.73 -34.78
N ALA A 186 -1.23 19.34 -34.00
CA ALA A 186 -1.41 18.93 -32.61
C ALA A 186 -2.09 20.03 -31.78
N PRO A 187 -2.98 19.64 -30.80
CA PRO A 187 -3.68 20.57 -29.94
C PRO A 187 -2.71 21.48 -29.17
N VAL A 188 -3.18 22.69 -28.84
CA VAL A 188 -2.39 23.61 -27.99
C VAL A 188 -2.28 23.04 -26.58
N PRO A 189 -1.08 22.98 -25.98
CA PRO A 189 -0.90 22.50 -24.63
C PRO A 189 -1.68 23.31 -23.58
N PHE A 190 -2.16 22.65 -22.54
CA PHE A 190 -2.71 23.30 -21.38
C PHE A 190 -1.60 23.74 -20.41
N TYR A 191 -1.59 25.02 -20.05
CA TYR A 191 -0.58 25.61 -19.18
C TYR A 191 -1.08 25.72 -17.76
N PHE A 192 -0.22 25.31 -16.80
CA PHE A 192 -0.43 25.39 -15.37
C PHE A 192 0.72 26.18 -14.74
N ASP A 193 0.50 26.68 -13.52
CA ASP A 193 1.50 27.45 -12.78
C ASP A 193 2.84 26.70 -12.70
N ALA A 194 3.93 27.43 -12.94
CA ALA A 194 5.29 26.91 -12.87
C ALA A 194 5.69 26.39 -11.47
N ALA A 195 5.04 26.92 -10.42
CA ALA A 195 5.23 26.47 -9.04
C ALA A 195 4.53 25.13 -8.75
N HIS A 196 3.71 24.62 -9.68
CA HIS A 196 3.00 23.35 -9.52
C HIS A 196 3.64 22.17 -10.27
N THR A 197 3.21 21.00 -9.93
CA THR A 197 3.54 19.72 -10.61
C THR A 197 2.32 18.84 -10.71
N LEU A 198 2.36 17.84 -11.57
CA LEU A 198 1.27 16.87 -11.75
C LEU A 198 1.09 16.01 -10.49
N ALA A 199 -0.16 15.86 -10.06
CA ALA A 199 -0.57 14.91 -9.02
C ALA A 199 -1.36 13.73 -9.58
N GLY A 200 -2.09 13.93 -10.70
CA GLY A 200 -2.83 12.88 -11.38
C GLY A 200 -3.40 13.39 -12.69
N VAL A 201 -3.65 12.47 -13.63
CA VAL A 201 -4.28 12.79 -14.91
C VAL A 201 -5.02 11.57 -15.45
N SER A 202 -6.13 11.80 -16.13
CA SER A 202 -6.86 10.76 -16.88
C SER A 202 -7.68 11.42 -17.99
N VAL A 203 -7.75 10.77 -19.15
CA VAL A 203 -8.56 11.18 -20.30
C VAL A 203 -9.75 10.24 -20.43
N SER A 204 -10.90 10.78 -20.80
CA SER A 204 -12.12 9.99 -21.02
C SER A 204 -11.98 9.04 -22.21
N PRO A 205 -12.62 7.86 -22.18
CA PRO A 205 -12.59 6.91 -23.30
C PRO A 205 -13.08 7.48 -24.62
N ASN A 206 -13.98 8.45 -24.60
CA ASN A 206 -14.45 9.14 -25.82
C ASN A 206 -13.51 10.25 -26.33
N GLY A 207 -12.39 10.51 -25.61
CA GLY A 207 -11.41 11.54 -25.98
C GLY A 207 -11.89 12.98 -25.83
N ARG A 208 -13.05 13.22 -25.19
CA ARG A 208 -13.64 14.56 -25.09
C ARG A 208 -13.20 15.33 -23.87
N TYR A 209 -13.02 14.64 -22.75
CA TYR A 209 -12.71 15.27 -21.48
C TYR A 209 -11.44 14.69 -20.84
N ALA A 210 -10.82 15.48 -19.96
CA ALA A 210 -9.79 14.97 -19.08
C ALA A 210 -9.92 15.58 -17.67
N ILE A 211 -9.44 14.84 -16.66
CA ILE A 211 -9.22 15.36 -15.32
C ILE A 211 -7.72 15.48 -15.09
N ILE A 212 -7.27 16.67 -14.67
CA ILE A 212 -5.89 16.91 -14.25
C ILE A 212 -5.91 17.36 -12.78
N ALA A 213 -5.10 16.73 -11.96
CA ALA A 213 -4.82 17.18 -10.60
C ALA A 213 -3.41 17.77 -10.53
N THR A 214 -3.28 18.96 -9.97
CA THR A 214 -2.00 19.63 -9.75
C THR A 214 -1.77 19.90 -8.27
N LYS A 215 -0.51 20.00 -7.87
CA LYS A 215 -0.09 20.34 -6.51
C LYS A 215 1.13 21.25 -6.53
N GLU A 216 1.31 22.02 -5.49
CA GLU A 216 2.53 22.82 -5.33
C GLU A 216 3.79 21.92 -5.35
N LYS A 217 4.84 22.41 -5.99
CA LYS A 217 6.17 21.80 -5.86
C LYS A 217 6.59 21.95 -4.41
N ARG A 218 6.90 20.84 -3.77
CA ARG A 218 7.49 20.89 -2.43
C ARG A 218 8.85 21.59 -2.54
N ALA A 219 9.06 22.61 -1.71
CA ALA A 219 10.41 23.09 -1.46
C ALA A 219 11.24 21.87 -0.99
N THR A 220 12.32 21.58 -1.70
CA THR A 220 13.33 20.66 -1.20
C THR A 220 13.88 21.26 0.08
N ARG A 221 14.02 20.45 1.12
CA ARG A 221 14.72 20.87 2.34
C ARG A 221 16.08 21.43 1.96
N ASP A 222 16.46 22.56 2.55
CA ASP A 222 17.82 23.09 2.42
C ASP A 222 18.86 22.09 2.93
N LYS A 223 18.49 21.27 3.93
CA LYS A 223 19.28 20.16 4.46
C LYS A 223 18.38 18.94 4.63
N SER A 224 18.70 17.84 3.96
CA SER A 224 18.11 16.53 4.24
C SER A 224 19.01 15.78 5.23
N ASP A 225 18.38 14.95 6.09
CA ASP A 225 19.16 13.98 6.85
C ASP A 225 19.82 13.01 5.90
N ILE A 226 20.98 12.53 6.29
CA ILE A 226 21.76 11.56 5.53
C ILE A 226 21.86 10.23 6.29
N MET A 227 21.96 9.16 5.54
CA MET A 227 22.28 7.82 6.01
C MET A 227 23.66 7.46 5.45
N PRO A 228 24.71 7.33 6.31
CA PRO A 228 26.01 6.94 5.84
C PRO A 228 26.06 5.43 5.55
N HIS A 229 26.68 5.08 4.44
CA HIS A 229 27.03 3.72 4.05
C HIS A 229 28.53 3.54 4.23
N TYR A 230 28.93 2.90 5.33
CA TYR A 230 30.34 2.76 5.72
C TYR A 230 31.10 1.71 4.93
N ILE A 231 30.39 0.74 4.35
CA ILE A 231 30.99 -0.35 3.57
C ILE A 231 30.49 -0.24 2.14
N GLN A 232 31.38 0.17 1.24
CA GLN A 232 31.14 0.33 -0.19
C GLN A 232 32.19 -0.42 -1.00
N GLU A 233 31.90 -0.67 -2.27
CA GLU A 233 32.79 -1.40 -3.20
C GLU A 233 34.17 -0.70 -3.36
N ASP A 234 34.18 0.65 -3.33
CA ASP A 234 35.39 1.45 -3.46
C ASP A 234 36.13 1.67 -2.13
N GLY A 235 35.66 1.10 -1.03
CA GLY A 235 36.22 1.22 0.32
C GLY A 235 36.01 2.60 0.95
N ARG A 236 35.19 3.47 0.39
CA ARG A 236 34.91 4.82 0.89
C ARG A 236 33.52 4.88 1.54
N ILE A 237 33.26 5.95 2.31
CA ILE A 237 31.94 6.20 2.89
C ILE A 237 31.11 6.96 1.87
N ALA A 238 29.96 6.39 1.51
CA ALA A 238 28.93 7.08 0.75
C ALA A 238 27.83 7.60 1.69
N SER A 239 27.04 8.57 1.24
CA SER A 239 25.85 9.04 1.93
C SER A 239 24.65 9.05 1.03
N GLN A 240 23.49 8.68 1.58
CA GLN A 240 22.20 8.74 0.92
C GLN A 240 21.28 9.68 1.69
N SER A 241 20.56 10.56 0.97
CA SER A 241 19.49 11.36 1.55
C SER A 241 18.34 10.47 1.98
N VAL A 242 17.85 10.65 3.21
CA VAL A 242 16.72 9.88 3.73
C VAL A 242 15.39 10.60 3.53
N ARG A 243 14.31 9.88 3.63
CA ARG A 243 12.94 10.41 3.48
C ARG A 243 12.62 11.47 4.55
N GLN A 244 11.63 12.32 4.24
CA GLN A 244 11.12 13.32 5.15
C GLN A 244 10.47 12.70 6.38
N ARG A 245 10.70 13.27 7.55
CA ARG A 245 10.08 12.90 8.81
C ARG A 245 8.67 13.52 8.93
N VAL A 246 7.82 12.94 9.77
CA VAL A 246 6.47 13.47 10.00
C VAL A 246 6.50 14.88 10.61
N VAL A 247 7.49 15.18 11.45
CA VAL A 247 7.67 16.50 12.06
C VAL A 247 7.88 17.63 11.02
N ASP A 248 8.38 17.30 9.84
CA ASP A 248 8.60 18.25 8.75
C ASP A 248 7.44 18.26 7.73
N ALA A 249 6.42 17.45 7.94
CA ALA A 249 5.30 17.33 7.01
C ALA A 249 4.46 18.61 6.97
N LYS A 250 4.18 19.06 5.76
CA LYS A 250 3.24 20.15 5.50
C LYS A 250 1.98 19.61 4.83
N PRO A 251 0.82 20.16 5.11
CA PRO A 251 -0.41 19.81 4.40
C PRO A 251 -0.26 19.94 2.88
N VAL A 252 -0.91 19.05 2.15
CA VAL A 252 -0.90 19.04 0.69
C VAL A 252 -2.33 19.15 0.20
N ASN A 253 -2.61 20.19 -0.54
CA ASN A 253 -3.86 20.40 -1.28
C ASN A 253 -3.61 20.14 -2.77
N HIS A 254 -4.58 19.55 -3.46
CA HIS A 254 -4.56 19.41 -4.91
C HIS A 254 -5.60 20.35 -5.53
N GLN A 255 -5.24 20.98 -6.63
CA GLN A 255 -6.20 21.65 -7.52
C GLN A 255 -6.65 20.63 -8.56
N LEU A 256 -7.95 20.44 -8.70
CA LEU A 256 -8.55 19.59 -9.73
C LEU A 256 -9.04 20.46 -10.90
N TRP A 257 -8.78 19.98 -12.10
CA TRP A 257 -9.13 20.64 -13.34
C TRP A 257 -9.94 19.72 -14.22
N LEU A 258 -11.12 20.18 -14.64
CA LEU A 258 -11.84 19.60 -15.76
C LEU A 258 -11.33 20.27 -17.06
N ILE A 259 -10.93 19.44 -18.00
CA ILE A 259 -10.47 19.85 -19.32
C ILE A 259 -11.51 19.43 -20.34
N ASP A 260 -12.03 20.35 -21.13
CA ASP A 260 -12.76 20.05 -22.36
C ASP A 260 -11.78 20.09 -23.52
N LEU A 261 -11.44 18.92 -24.06
CA LEU A 261 -10.46 18.76 -25.14
C LEU A 261 -11.00 19.27 -26.48
N THR A 262 -12.32 19.26 -26.67
CA THR A 262 -12.97 19.75 -27.88
C THR A 262 -13.02 21.28 -27.91
N ALA A 263 -13.39 21.90 -26.76
CA ALA A 263 -13.42 23.34 -26.64
C ALA A 263 -12.03 23.97 -26.39
N GLY A 264 -11.03 23.18 -26.00
CA GLY A 264 -9.71 23.67 -25.61
C GLY A 264 -9.74 24.48 -24.31
N GLU A 265 -10.70 24.20 -23.43
CA GLU A 265 -10.93 24.93 -22.18
C GLU A 265 -10.58 24.11 -20.95
N LYS A 266 -10.18 24.81 -19.88
CA LYS A 266 -9.98 24.21 -18.57
C LYS A 266 -10.78 24.97 -17.50
N ARG A 267 -11.35 24.22 -16.55
CA ARG A 267 -12.10 24.76 -15.42
C ARG A 267 -11.64 24.10 -14.13
N GLU A 268 -11.43 24.89 -13.09
CA GLU A 268 -11.11 24.38 -11.76
C GLU A 268 -12.38 23.79 -11.11
N LEU A 269 -12.23 22.61 -10.50
CA LEU A 269 -13.26 21.94 -9.71
C LEU A 269 -13.04 22.29 -8.24
N THR A 270 -14.08 22.80 -7.58
CA THR A 270 -14.00 23.21 -6.18
C THR A 270 -14.51 22.12 -5.25
N TYR A 271 -14.05 22.14 -4.00
CA TYR A 271 -14.44 21.17 -2.96
C TYR A 271 -15.61 21.63 -2.09
N PHE A 272 -16.18 22.83 -2.33
CA PHE A 272 -17.19 23.43 -1.45
C PHE A 272 -18.42 22.56 -1.21
N ASN A 273 -18.81 21.76 -2.19
CA ASN A 273 -20.00 20.90 -2.12
C ASN A 273 -19.73 19.56 -1.44
N LEU A 274 -18.49 19.29 -1.00
CA LEU A 274 -18.17 18.07 -0.28
C LEU A 274 -18.60 18.19 1.19
N PRO A 275 -19.40 17.26 1.71
CA PRO A 275 -19.79 17.28 3.12
C PRO A 275 -18.55 17.16 4.01
N GLY A 276 -18.46 17.99 5.05
CA GLY A 276 -17.30 18.00 5.96
C GLY A 276 -16.09 18.82 5.50
N PHE A 277 -16.16 19.49 4.33
CA PHE A 277 -15.04 20.28 3.82
C PHE A 277 -14.59 21.40 4.77
N ASN A 278 -15.53 22.02 5.51
CA ASN A 278 -15.27 23.11 6.45
C ASN A 278 -15.29 22.64 7.92
N GLU A 279 -15.34 21.35 8.20
CA GLU A 279 -15.39 20.84 9.57
C GLU A 279 -13.99 20.85 10.21
N ASP A 280 -13.89 21.29 11.47
CA ASP A 280 -12.69 21.11 12.29
C ASP A 280 -12.73 19.75 12.97
N VAL A 281 -12.43 18.70 12.22
CA VAL A 281 -12.47 17.28 12.66
C VAL A 281 -11.44 16.94 13.74
N LEU A 282 -10.50 17.84 14.01
CA LEU A 282 -9.48 17.69 15.04
C LEU A 282 -9.71 18.66 16.23
N ALA A 283 -10.92 19.22 16.37
CA ALA A 283 -11.22 20.19 17.42
C ALA A 283 -10.94 19.66 18.83
N ASP A 284 -11.35 18.42 19.14
CA ASP A 284 -11.12 17.82 20.45
C ASP A 284 -9.64 17.55 20.72
N VAL A 285 -8.89 17.10 19.70
CA VAL A 285 -7.44 16.92 19.78
C VAL A 285 -6.73 18.24 20.07
N LYS A 286 -7.10 19.30 19.35
CA LYS A 286 -6.52 20.64 19.52
C LYS A 286 -6.87 21.22 20.88
N ARG A 287 -8.10 20.98 21.37
CA ARG A 287 -8.57 21.41 22.70
C ARG A 287 -7.74 20.75 23.81
N GLU A 288 -7.59 19.43 23.80
CA GLU A 288 -6.76 18.70 24.78
C GLU A 288 -5.31 19.25 24.81
N ASN A 289 -4.72 19.49 23.65
CA ASN A 289 -3.36 20.02 23.56
C ASN A 289 -3.23 21.49 24.00
N ALA A 290 -4.26 22.30 23.79
CA ALA A 290 -4.31 23.68 24.29
C ALA A 290 -4.48 23.72 25.82
N GLU A 291 -5.42 22.95 26.35
CA GLU A 291 -5.66 22.82 27.80
C GLU A 291 -4.40 22.37 28.55
N ALA A 292 -3.65 21.43 28.00
CA ALA A 292 -2.38 20.99 28.58
C ALA A 292 -1.30 22.08 28.65
N LYS A 293 -1.46 23.17 27.89
CA LYS A 293 -0.61 24.38 27.93
C LYS A 293 -1.22 25.51 28.75
N GLY A 294 -2.42 25.33 29.31
CA GLY A 294 -3.19 26.39 29.96
C GLY A 294 -3.84 27.38 28.98
N GLU A 295 -3.99 26.99 27.73
CA GLU A 295 -4.57 27.79 26.66
C GLU A 295 -6.02 27.35 26.38
N ARG A 296 -6.82 28.24 25.81
CA ARG A 296 -8.18 27.93 25.33
C ARG A 296 -8.17 27.75 23.81
N TYR A 297 -8.78 26.67 23.33
CA TYR A 297 -8.98 26.42 21.91
C TYR A 297 -10.40 26.85 21.48
N GLU A 298 -10.48 27.64 20.43
CA GLU A 298 -11.74 27.97 19.75
C GLU A 298 -11.82 27.24 18.41
N ILE A 299 -12.98 26.60 18.15
CA ILE A 299 -13.20 25.84 16.92
C ILE A 299 -13.04 26.75 15.71
N ASN A 300 -12.12 26.38 14.83
CA ASN A 300 -11.84 27.13 13.62
C ASN A 300 -12.27 26.32 12.39
N ARG A 301 -13.36 26.72 11.75
CA ARG A 301 -13.88 26.10 10.53
C ARG A 301 -13.23 26.72 9.31
N LEU A 302 -12.02 26.28 8.99
CA LEU A 302 -11.32 26.63 7.76
C LEU A 302 -11.52 25.54 6.70
N PRO A 303 -11.37 25.88 5.41
CA PRO A 303 -11.29 24.87 4.36
C PRO A 303 -10.19 23.86 4.68
N ARG A 304 -10.52 22.57 4.60
CA ARG A 304 -9.56 21.48 4.82
C ARG A 304 -8.72 21.24 3.56
N ASP A 305 -7.49 20.82 3.74
CA ASP A 305 -6.64 20.38 2.63
C ASP A 305 -7.14 19.06 2.08
N ILE A 306 -7.56 19.07 0.82
CA ILE A 306 -8.09 17.90 0.10
C ILE A 306 -7.19 17.58 -1.08
N ARG A 307 -6.97 16.30 -1.31
CA ARG A 307 -6.17 15.80 -2.41
C ARG A 307 -6.85 14.64 -3.12
N LEU A 308 -6.52 14.46 -4.38
CA LEU A 308 -6.77 13.22 -5.07
C LEU A 308 -6.04 12.10 -4.30
N MET A 309 -6.73 11.04 -3.95
CA MET A 309 -6.14 9.95 -3.18
C MET A 309 -4.92 9.38 -3.92
N SER A 310 -3.85 9.10 -3.20
CA SER A 310 -2.63 8.59 -3.81
C SER A 310 -2.81 7.15 -4.29
N ALA A 311 -2.70 6.95 -5.59
CA ALA A 311 -2.72 5.62 -6.21
C ALA A 311 -1.40 4.84 -6.03
N THR A 312 -0.31 5.52 -5.63
CA THR A 312 1.06 5.00 -5.76
C THR A 312 1.36 3.77 -4.92
N ARG A 313 0.75 3.62 -3.76
CA ARG A 313 1.06 2.50 -2.87
C ARG A 313 0.36 1.19 -3.25
N TRP A 314 -0.75 1.28 -4.01
CA TRP A 314 -1.61 0.13 -4.33
C TRP A 314 -2.02 0.07 -5.81
N ASN A 315 -1.45 0.88 -6.67
CA ASN A 315 -1.68 0.93 -8.13
C ASN A 315 -3.17 0.95 -8.55
N LYS A 316 -4.03 1.57 -7.74
CA LYS A 316 -5.45 1.70 -8.08
C LYS A 316 -5.72 3.10 -8.63
N PRO A 317 -6.25 3.23 -9.84
CA PRO A 317 -6.63 4.54 -10.38
C PRO A 317 -7.67 5.22 -9.49
N THR A 318 -7.48 6.51 -9.23
CA THR A 318 -8.35 7.34 -8.39
C THR A 318 -9.23 8.29 -9.20
N ILE A 319 -9.14 8.23 -10.53
CA ILE A 319 -10.02 8.86 -11.51
C ILE A 319 -10.58 7.73 -12.37
N ARG A 320 -11.89 7.54 -12.36
CA ARG A 320 -12.58 6.45 -13.04
C ARG A 320 -13.66 6.98 -13.96
N TRP A 321 -13.50 6.73 -15.25
CA TRP A 321 -14.51 7.01 -16.25
C TRP A 321 -15.46 5.81 -16.39
N ASN A 322 -16.73 6.10 -16.69
CA ASN A 322 -17.64 5.05 -17.16
C ASN A 322 -17.27 4.64 -18.59
N THR A 323 -17.83 3.56 -19.09
CA THR A 323 -17.49 3.00 -20.41
C THR A 323 -17.70 3.98 -21.57
N SER A 324 -18.75 4.82 -21.50
CA SER A 324 -19.02 5.82 -22.56
C SER A 324 -18.11 7.04 -22.51
N GLY A 325 -17.42 7.27 -21.38
CA GLY A 325 -16.65 8.50 -21.15
C GLY A 325 -17.49 9.75 -20.82
N GLU A 326 -18.79 9.58 -20.61
CA GLU A 326 -19.73 10.67 -20.30
C GLU A 326 -19.84 10.97 -18.79
N LYS A 327 -19.27 10.13 -17.94
CA LYS A 327 -19.25 10.30 -16.50
C LYS A 327 -17.86 9.96 -15.94
N VAL A 328 -17.47 10.70 -14.92
CA VAL A 328 -16.23 10.44 -14.18
C VAL A 328 -16.49 10.47 -12.69
N ALA A 329 -15.89 9.55 -11.97
CA ALA A 329 -15.81 9.57 -10.51
C ALA A 329 -14.35 9.71 -10.07
N VAL A 330 -14.14 10.50 -9.02
CA VAL A 330 -12.83 10.73 -8.41
C VAL A 330 -12.86 10.31 -6.94
N MET A 331 -11.80 9.69 -6.46
CA MET A 331 -11.62 9.40 -5.05
C MET A 331 -10.71 10.45 -4.42
N LEU A 332 -11.24 11.14 -3.44
CA LEU A 332 -10.60 12.23 -2.72
C LEU A 332 -10.36 11.84 -1.27
N GLU A 333 -9.32 12.38 -0.68
CA GLU A 333 -9.03 12.22 0.75
C GLU A 333 -8.65 13.57 1.38
N ALA A 334 -9.07 13.77 2.63
CA ALA A 334 -8.54 14.86 3.43
C ALA A 334 -7.09 14.56 3.85
N TRP A 335 -6.27 15.61 3.98
CA TRP A 335 -4.88 15.46 4.43
C TRP A 335 -4.77 14.80 5.81
N ASP A 336 -5.73 15.09 6.70
CA ASP A 336 -5.82 14.52 8.04
C ASP A 336 -6.25 13.04 8.05
N ASN A 337 -6.66 12.49 6.90
CA ASN A 337 -7.17 11.13 6.69
C ASN A 337 -8.37 10.75 7.58
N LYS A 338 -9.19 11.75 7.97
CA LYS A 338 -10.45 11.51 8.68
C LYS A 338 -11.65 11.34 7.74
N ASP A 339 -11.52 11.86 6.51
CA ASP A 339 -12.56 11.78 5.48
C ASP A 339 -12.01 11.33 4.14
N ARG A 340 -12.82 10.53 3.46
CA ARG A 340 -12.62 10.09 2.09
C ARG A 340 -13.95 10.24 1.33
N TRP A 341 -13.87 10.76 0.10
CA TRP A 341 -15.04 10.95 -0.74
C TRP A 341 -14.89 10.22 -2.06
N ILE A 342 -16.02 9.70 -2.57
CA ILE A 342 -16.20 9.41 -3.98
C ILE A 342 -17.12 10.49 -4.52
N ALA A 343 -16.65 11.28 -5.47
CA ALA A 343 -17.41 12.35 -6.08
C ALA A 343 -17.44 12.20 -7.60
N THR A 344 -18.59 12.48 -8.20
CA THR A 344 -18.74 12.62 -9.66
C THR A 344 -18.62 14.08 -10.06
N VAL A 345 -18.30 14.33 -11.33
CA VAL A 345 -18.15 15.68 -11.89
C VAL A 345 -19.38 16.02 -12.74
N ASN A 346 -20.00 17.13 -12.44
CA ASN A 346 -20.99 17.74 -13.32
C ASN A 346 -20.28 18.59 -14.39
N PHE A 347 -20.25 18.13 -15.62
CA PHE A 347 -19.51 18.79 -16.70
C PHE A 347 -20.10 20.15 -17.12
N LYS A 348 -21.40 20.41 -16.85
CA LYS A 348 -22.06 21.67 -17.23
C LYS A 348 -21.60 22.83 -16.36
N ASN A 349 -21.56 22.64 -15.04
CA ASN A 349 -21.21 23.69 -14.08
C ASN A 349 -19.81 23.53 -13.45
N GLY A 350 -19.15 22.40 -13.65
CA GLY A 350 -17.82 22.13 -13.06
C GLY A 350 -17.87 21.86 -11.56
N GLU A 351 -18.95 21.28 -11.06
CA GLU A 351 -19.11 20.99 -9.64
C GLU A 351 -18.84 19.50 -9.34
N LEU A 352 -18.27 19.27 -8.16
CA LEU A 352 -18.17 17.94 -7.57
C LEU A 352 -19.50 17.59 -6.89
N VAL A 353 -20.04 16.41 -7.21
CA VAL A 353 -21.26 15.85 -6.62
C VAL A 353 -20.87 14.69 -5.74
N ASN A 354 -21.05 14.83 -4.42
CA ASN A 354 -20.72 13.76 -3.48
C ASN A 354 -21.59 12.51 -3.72
N GLN A 355 -20.96 11.36 -3.91
CA GLN A 355 -21.62 10.05 -4.03
C GLN A 355 -21.47 9.23 -2.76
N HIS A 356 -20.32 9.36 -2.08
CA HIS A 356 -20.05 8.67 -0.83
C HIS A 356 -19.05 9.47 0.01
N ARG A 357 -19.28 9.56 1.32
CA ARG A 357 -18.35 10.08 2.33
C ARG A 357 -18.13 8.99 3.37
N LEU A 358 -16.90 8.53 3.50
CA LEU A 358 -16.48 7.74 4.65
C LEU A 358 -15.79 8.68 5.64
N HIS A 359 -16.28 8.70 6.89
CA HIS A 359 -15.67 9.43 7.99
C HIS A 359 -15.20 8.47 9.08
N ASN A 360 -14.06 8.77 9.69
CA ASN A 360 -13.56 8.04 10.86
C ASN A 360 -12.76 9.00 11.75
N ASP A 361 -13.14 9.13 13.02
CA ASP A 361 -12.48 10.01 13.99
C ASP A 361 -11.00 9.67 14.21
N ALA A 362 -10.62 8.40 14.02
CA ALA A 362 -9.24 7.96 14.08
C ALA A 362 -8.55 8.11 12.71
N TRP A 363 -8.71 7.14 11.82
CA TRP A 363 -8.23 7.25 10.42
C TRP A 363 -8.85 6.18 9.52
N ILE A 364 -8.93 6.47 8.22
CA ILE A 364 -9.45 5.58 7.20
C ILE A 364 -8.33 4.68 6.67
N ASN A 365 -8.64 3.38 6.50
CA ASN A 365 -7.70 2.38 5.99
C ASN A 365 -7.42 2.59 4.49
N TYR A 366 -6.13 2.65 4.12
CA TYR A 366 -5.73 2.76 2.71
C TYR A 366 -5.90 1.46 1.90
N ARG A 367 -6.10 0.31 2.55
CA ARG A 367 -6.25 -0.98 1.86
C ARG A 367 -7.65 -1.14 1.26
N HIS A 368 -8.66 -0.45 1.78
CA HIS A 368 -10.06 -0.58 1.43
C HIS A 368 -10.54 0.62 0.62
N ASN A 369 -10.05 0.74 -0.60
CA ASN A 369 -10.28 1.89 -1.47
C ASN A 369 -10.60 1.52 -2.92
N ALA A 370 -11.07 0.29 -3.18
CA ALA A 370 -11.52 -0.11 -4.50
C ALA A 370 -12.81 0.63 -4.87
N PHE A 371 -12.89 1.16 -6.09
CA PHE A 371 -14.10 1.73 -6.65
C PHE A 371 -14.04 1.75 -8.17
N GLY A 372 -15.18 1.87 -8.81
CA GLY A 372 -15.31 1.97 -10.26
C GLY A 372 -16.78 2.02 -10.68
N TRP A 373 -17.00 1.88 -11.96
CA TRP A 373 -18.31 1.78 -12.59
C TRP A 373 -18.60 0.36 -12.99
N LEU A 374 -19.86 -0.03 -13.00
CA LEU A 374 -20.31 -1.18 -13.75
C LEU A 374 -20.07 -0.92 -15.24
N HIS A 375 -19.83 -1.98 -16.03
CA HIS A 375 -19.45 -1.84 -17.45
C HIS A 375 -20.61 -1.39 -18.33
N HIS A 376 -21.84 -1.82 -17.99
CA HIS A 376 -23.04 -1.63 -18.80
C HIS A 376 -24.04 -0.63 -18.20
N SER A 377 -23.70 0.01 -17.09
CA SER A 377 -24.57 1.01 -16.44
C SER A 377 -23.80 2.10 -15.72
N ASP A 378 -24.48 3.22 -15.41
CA ASP A 378 -23.93 4.33 -14.64
C ASP A 378 -24.05 4.10 -13.11
N VAL A 379 -23.79 2.88 -12.68
CA VAL A 379 -23.79 2.47 -11.27
C VAL A 379 -22.36 2.36 -10.80
N LEU A 380 -22.06 2.97 -9.66
CA LEU A 380 -20.76 2.84 -8.99
C LEU A 380 -20.73 1.55 -8.16
N TYR A 381 -19.59 0.87 -8.14
CA TYR A 381 -19.25 -0.08 -7.08
C TYR A 381 -18.10 0.48 -6.23
N TYR A 382 -18.09 0.19 -4.94
CA TYR A 382 -17.01 0.62 -4.07
C TYR A 382 -16.86 -0.26 -2.84
N GLN A 383 -15.72 -0.12 -2.17
CA GLN A 383 -15.40 -0.77 -0.91
C GLN A 383 -15.32 0.28 0.20
N SER A 384 -15.96 -0.02 1.35
CA SER A 384 -16.02 0.90 2.50
C SER A 384 -16.00 0.15 3.83
N GLU A 385 -15.43 0.77 4.88
CA GLU A 385 -15.49 0.30 6.27
C GLU A 385 -16.61 1.00 7.08
N GLU A 386 -17.62 1.55 6.44
CA GLU A 386 -18.67 2.35 7.10
C GLU A 386 -19.46 1.60 8.18
N THR A 387 -19.49 0.27 8.12
CA THR A 387 -20.14 -0.59 9.11
C THR A 387 -19.17 -1.24 10.11
N GLY A 388 -17.91 -0.79 10.15
CA GLY A 388 -16.87 -1.34 11.03
C GLY A 388 -15.99 -2.42 10.40
N TYR A 389 -16.49 -3.10 9.35
CA TYR A 389 -15.72 -4.02 8.51
C TYR A 389 -15.73 -3.54 7.06
N ALA A 390 -14.71 -3.94 6.30
CA ALA A 390 -14.67 -3.59 4.89
C ALA A 390 -15.63 -4.46 4.08
N HIS A 391 -16.62 -3.81 3.47
CA HIS A 391 -17.63 -4.42 2.64
C HIS A 391 -17.71 -3.80 1.25
N LEU A 392 -18.40 -4.50 0.35
CA LEU A 392 -18.63 -4.08 -1.03
C LEU A 392 -20.05 -3.51 -1.17
N TYR A 393 -20.15 -2.44 -1.96
CA TYR A 393 -21.38 -1.70 -2.18
C TYR A 393 -21.55 -1.39 -3.67
N ILE A 394 -22.81 -1.25 -4.10
CA ILE A 394 -23.18 -0.62 -5.38
C ILE A 394 -24.04 0.60 -5.11
N LYS A 395 -23.98 1.58 -6.00
CA LYS A 395 -24.73 2.83 -5.89
C LYS A 395 -25.07 3.42 -7.25
N ALA A 396 -26.36 3.46 -7.59
CA ALA A 396 -26.86 4.34 -8.62
C ALA A 396 -26.74 5.80 -8.16
N LEU A 397 -26.43 6.74 -9.06
CA LEU A 397 -25.98 8.09 -8.69
C LEU A 397 -26.98 8.86 -7.83
N ASN A 398 -28.27 8.66 -8.01
CA ASN A 398 -29.33 9.38 -7.32
C ASN A 398 -30.05 8.54 -6.25
N GLU A 399 -29.49 7.38 -5.90
CA GLU A 399 -30.11 6.43 -4.97
C GLU A 399 -29.24 6.20 -3.74
N SER A 400 -29.77 5.53 -2.74
CA SER A 400 -28.98 5.07 -1.60
C SER A 400 -28.09 3.89 -1.99
N PRO A 401 -26.93 3.71 -1.35
CA PRO A 401 -26.07 2.56 -1.62
C PRO A 401 -26.74 1.25 -1.18
N VAL A 402 -26.43 0.19 -1.89
CA VAL A 402 -26.83 -1.19 -1.56
C VAL A 402 -25.58 -1.98 -1.20
N ALA A 403 -25.58 -2.61 -0.03
CA ALA A 403 -24.51 -3.47 0.40
C ALA A 403 -24.56 -4.82 -0.34
N LEU A 404 -23.48 -5.18 -1.02
CA LEU A 404 -23.30 -6.49 -1.65
C LEU A 404 -22.84 -7.55 -0.63
N THR A 405 -22.12 -7.12 0.41
CA THR A 405 -21.63 -8.00 1.48
C THR A 405 -21.87 -7.36 2.84
N ALA A 406 -22.13 -8.18 3.86
CA ALA A 406 -22.36 -7.72 5.23
C ALA A 406 -21.95 -8.81 6.22
N GLY A 407 -21.55 -8.40 7.45
CA GLY A 407 -21.16 -9.31 8.54
C GLY A 407 -19.88 -8.89 9.25
N SER A 408 -19.41 -9.72 10.18
CA SER A 408 -18.18 -9.46 10.95
C SER A 408 -16.96 -10.05 10.23
N PHE A 409 -16.69 -9.63 9.00
CA PHE A 409 -15.55 -10.08 8.18
C PHE A 409 -15.08 -8.98 7.22
N VAL A 410 -13.89 -9.12 6.71
CA VAL A 410 -13.28 -8.21 5.73
C VAL A 410 -13.43 -8.77 4.33
N ALA A 411 -14.20 -8.10 3.46
CA ALA A 411 -14.22 -8.36 2.01
C ALA A 411 -13.16 -7.49 1.32
N SER A 412 -12.26 -8.11 0.57
CA SER A 412 -11.11 -7.43 -0.06
C SER A 412 -10.85 -7.91 -1.49
N HIS A 413 -10.03 -7.15 -2.24
CA HIS A 413 -9.63 -7.46 -3.62
C HIS A 413 -10.81 -7.74 -4.57
N PRO A 414 -11.79 -6.81 -4.69
CA PRO A 414 -12.93 -7.04 -5.57
C PRO A 414 -12.51 -7.07 -7.04
N THR A 415 -13.11 -8.00 -7.78
CA THR A 415 -13.02 -8.11 -9.24
C THR A 415 -14.43 -8.24 -9.82
N LEU A 416 -14.89 -7.24 -10.55
CA LEU A 416 -16.16 -7.23 -11.24
C LEU A 416 -16.04 -8.05 -12.55
N THR A 417 -17.04 -8.88 -12.86
CA THR A 417 -17.12 -9.59 -14.15
C THR A 417 -17.51 -8.65 -15.29
N LYS A 418 -17.14 -9.03 -16.52
CA LYS A 418 -17.38 -8.23 -17.74
C LYS A 418 -18.88 -8.02 -18.02
N ASP A 419 -19.73 -8.97 -17.60
CA ASP A 419 -21.19 -8.93 -17.73
C ASP A 419 -21.89 -8.23 -16.55
N ASP A 420 -21.15 -7.65 -15.62
CA ASP A 420 -21.61 -7.00 -14.38
C ASP A 420 -22.39 -7.93 -13.42
N LYS A 421 -22.39 -9.23 -13.66
CA LYS A 421 -23.24 -10.17 -12.91
C LYS A 421 -22.67 -10.53 -11.55
N TYR A 422 -21.35 -10.62 -11.42
CA TYR A 422 -20.68 -11.01 -10.17
C TYR A 422 -19.56 -10.06 -9.79
N VAL A 423 -19.37 -9.90 -8.48
CA VAL A 423 -18.13 -9.38 -7.90
C VAL A 423 -17.46 -10.50 -7.13
N TYR A 424 -16.26 -10.89 -7.58
CA TYR A 424 -15.38 -11.82 -6.86
C TYR A 424 -14.64 -11.07 -5.75
N TYR A 425 -14.41 -11.72 -4.62
CA TYR A 425 -13.66 -11.12 -3.52
C TYR A 425 -13.02 -12.18 -2.62
N LYS A 426 -11.97 -11.75 -1.89
CA LYS A 426 -11.32 -12.52 -0.83
C LYS A 426 -11.92 -12.10 0.52
N ALA A 427 -12.27 -13.06 1.37
CA ALA A 427 -12.83 -12.75 2.68
C ALA A 427 -12.50 -13.78 3.76
N ASN A 428 -12.54 -13.35 5.03
CA ASN A 428 -12.27 -14.13 6.22
C ASN A 428 -13.57 -14.48 6.99
N VAL A 429 -14.60 -14.92 6.25
CA VAL A 429 -15.96 -15.16 6.78
C VAL A 429 -15.97 -16.21 7.90
N LYS A 430 -15.22 -17.33 7.73
CA LYS A 430 -15.26 -18.47 8.65
C LYS A 430 -14.48 -18.26 9.95
N HIS A 431 -13.38 -17.53 9.86
CA HIS A 431 -12.49 -17.25 10.97
C HIS A 431 -11.59 -16.06 10.58
N PRO A 432 -11.33 -15.10 11.48
CA PRO A 432 -10.52 -13.92 11.16
C PRO A 432 -9.17 -14.22 10.50
N GLY A 433 -8.53 -15.33 10.86
CA GLY A 433 -7.24 -15.77 10.29
C GLY A 433 -7.33 -16.73 9.09
N MET A 434 -8.52 -16.96 8.51
CA MET A 434 -8.72 -17.88 7.38
C MET A 434 -9.36 -17.16 6.20
N TYR A 435 -8.67 -17.14 5.07
CA TYR A 435 -9.13 -16.38 3.89
C TYR A 435 -9.43 -17.31 2.73
N GLU A 436 -10.65 -17.17 2.22
CA GLU A 436 -11.18 -17.91 1.10
C GLU A 436 -11.71 -16.97 0.02
N ILE A 437 -12.00 -17.51 -1.16
CA ILE A 437 -12.51 -16.75 -2.28
C ILE A 437 -14.01 -16.94 -2.39
N TYR A 438 -14.71 -15.84 -2.57
CA TYR A 438 -16.15 -15.75 -2.69
C TYR A 438 -16.52 -14.99 -3.96
N ARG A 439 -17.76 -15.10 -4.39
CA ARG A 439 -18.38 -14.15 -5.32
C ARG A 439 -19.78 -13.79 -4.81
N VAL A 440 -20.22 -12.60 -5.12
CA VAL A 440 -21.59 -12.13 -4.87
C VAL A 440 -22.25 -11.77 -6.19
N ASN A 441 -23.51 -12.19 -6.36
CA ASN A 441 -24.32 -11.78 -7.49
C ASN A 441 -24.84 -10.35 -7.25
N VAL A 442 -24.62 -9.45 -8.21
CA VAL A 442 -24.92 -8.02 -8.09
C VAL A 442 -26.43 -7.74 -8.01
N GLU A 443 -27.26 -8.56 -8.66
CA GLU A 443 -28.71 -8.39 -8.67
C GLU A 443 -29.40 -9.07 -7.49
N THR A 444 -29.02 -10.33 -7.22
CA THR A 444 -29.70 -11.14 -6.17
C THR A 444 -29.10 -10.97 -4.80
N LEU A 445 -27.91 -10.33 -4.69
CA LEU A 445 -27.13 -10.13 -3.48
C LEU A 445 -26.69 -11.44 -2.79
N GLN A 446 -26.82 -12.58 -3.48
CA GLN A 446 -26.42 -13.86 -2.93
C GLN A 446 -24.92 -14.09 -3.09
N SER A 447 -24.26 -14.39 -1.97
CA SER A 447 -22.84 -14.74 -1.93
C SER A 447 -22.64 -16.24 -1.85
N GLU A 448 -21.63 -16.75 -2.56
CA GLU A 448 -21.20 -18.15 -2.49
C GLU A 448 -19.69 -18.26 -2.30
N ALA A 449 -19.26 -19.27 -1.53
CA ALA A 449 -17.86 -19.61 -1.36
C ALA A 449 -17.36 -20.43 -2.55
N LEU A 450 -16.30 -20.00 -3.19
CA LEU A 450 -15.67 -20.71 -4.31
C LEU A 450 -14.54 -21.62 -3.87
N THR A 451 -13.94 -21.35 -2.71
CA THR A 451 -12.87 -22.16 -2.14
C THR A 451 -13.16 -22.53 -0.69
N ASN A 452 -12.54 -23.65 -0.24
CA ASN A 452 -12.56 -24.12 1.14
C ASN A 452 -11.26 -24.88 1.41
N LEU A 453 -10.13 -24.16 1.34
CA LEU A 453 -8.78 -24.74 1.41
C LEU A 453 -8.19 -24.71 2.83
N GLY A 454 -8.79 -23.90 3.71
CA GLY A 454 -8.43 -23.85 5.12
C GLY A 454 -7.06 -23.22 5.41
N GLY A 455 -6.77 -22.09 4.81
CA GLY A 455 -5.52 -21.35 4.98
C GLY A 455 -5.63 -19.89 4.57
N MET A 456 -4.60 -19.40 3.90
CA MET A 456 -4.57 -18.08 3.27
C MET A 456 -4.61 -18.25 1.76
N THR A 457 -5.71 -17.79 1.15
CA THR A 457 -5.94 -17.92 -0.30
C THR A 457 -6.07 -16.54 -0.94
N ASP A 458 -5.35 -16.32 -2.03
CA ASP A 458 -5.49 -15.18 -2.95
C ASP A 458 -5.88 -15.68 -4.34
N TYR A 459 -6.38 -14.79 -5.20
CA TYR A 459 -6.87 -15.20 -6.52
C TYR A 459 -6.57 -14.19 -7.63
N LYS A 460 -6.58 -14.70 -8.85
CA LYS A 460 -6.74 -13.93 -10.09
C LYS A 460 -7.73 -14.65 -10.99
N LEU A 461 -8.75 -13.93 -11.44
CA LEU A 461 -9.72 -14.43 -12.41
C LEU A 461 -9.05 -14.52 -13.79
N SER A 462 -9.31 -15.60 -14.53
CA SER A 462 -8.81 -15.72 -15.92
C SER A 462 -9.46 -14.68 -16.84
N PRO A 463 -8.84 -14.32 -17.96
CA PRO A 463 -9.41 -13.37 -18.91
C PRO A 463 -10.76 -13.78 -19.50
N ASP A 464 -11.05 -15.07 -19.60
CA ASP A 464 -12.33 -15.64 -20.02
C ASP A 464 -13.33 -15.83 -18.85
N GLU A 465 -12.92 -15.49 -17.63
CA GLU A 465 -13.70 -15.59 -16.40
C GLU A 465 -14.20 -17.00 -16.04
N GLN A 466 -13.56 -18.05 -16.58
CA GLN A 466 -13.94 -19.44 -16.32
C GLN A 466 -13.05 -20.13 -15.30
N THR A 467 -11.89 -19.56 -14.96
CA THR A 467 -10.90 -20.21 -14.10
C THR A 467 -10.33 -19.24 -13.06
N LEU A 468 -10.13 -19.73 -11.85
CA LEU A 468 -9.37 -19.05 -10.82
C LEU A 468 -7.94 -19.58 -10.79
N LEU A 469 -6.96 -18.69 -10.93
CA LEU A 469 -5.60 -18.91 -10.49
C LEU A 469 -5.55 -18.55 -9.00
N LEU A 470 -5.20 -19.50 -8.15
CA LEU A 470 -5.14 -19.33 -6.72
C LEU A 470 -3.69 -19.38 -6.24
N THR A 471 -3.38 -18.55 -5.27
CA THR A 471 -2.21 -18.70 -4.41
C THR A 471 -2.69 -19.14 -3.04
N HIS A 472 -2.26 -20.30 -2.59
CA HIS A 472 -2.69 -20.85 -1.31
C HIS A 472 -1.52 -21.26 -0.45
N SER A 473 -1.62 -21.00 0.85
CA SER A 473 -0.63 -21.37 1.85
C SER A 473 -1.29 -21.88 3.14
N LYS A 474 -0.55 -22.66 3.91
CA LYS A 474 -0.90 -23.06 5.29
C LYS A 474 0.23 -22.70 6.24
N ILE A 475 0.02 -22.82 7.55
CA ILE A 475 1.00 -22.41 8.55
C ILE A 475 2.41 -22.98 8.26
N GLN A 476 2.49 -24.26 7.92
CA GLN A 476 3.75 -24.95 7.61
C GLN A 476 4.00 -25.13 6.11
N ARG A 477 3.16 -24.59 5.25
CA ARG A 477 3.28 -24.72 3.79
C ARG A 477 3.37 -23.35 3.15
N PRO A 478 4.54 -23.03 2.58
CA PRO A 478 4.71 -21.79 1.80
C PRO A 478 3.68 -21.69 0.65
N PRO A 479 3.49 -20.47 0.10
CA PRO A 479 2.51 -20.26 -0.97
C PRO A 479 2.82 -21.08 -2.21
N GLU A 480 1.82 -21.82 -2.69
CA GLU A 480 1.84 -22.60 -3.93
C GLU A 480 0.68 -22.18 -4.85
N LEU A 481 0.81 -22.49 -6.12
CA LEU A 481 -0.21 -22.20 -7.13
C LEU A 481 -1.19 -23.34 -7.27
N TYR A 482 -2.46 -22.97 -7.42
CA TYR A 482 -3.57 -23.86 -7.70
C TYR A 482 -4.43 -23.29 -8.81
N VAL A 483 -5.17 -24.14 -9.51
CA VAL A 483 -6.21 -23.77 -10.46
C VAL A 483 -7.54 -24.35 -10.04
N LYS A 484 -8.63 -23.62 -10.27
CA LYS A 484 -9.98 -24.08 -10.04
C LYS A 484 -10.90 -23.60 -11.14
N GLN A 485 -11.61 -24.55 -11.78
CA GLN A 485 -12.69 -24.24 -12.74
C GLN A 485 -13.91 -23.67 -11.99
N ILE A 486 -14.51 -22.61 -12.53
CA ILE A 486 -15.71 -21.97 -11.99
C ILE A 486 -16.94 -22.70 -12.52
N GLY A 487 -17.96 -22.85 -11.69
CA GLY A 487 -19.22 -23.52 -12.09
C GLY A 487 -19.16 -25.04 -12.12
N GLN A 488 -18.01 -25.64 -11.80
CA GLN A 488 -17.87 -27.08 -11.63
C GLN A 488 -17.63 -27.41 -10.16
N ASP A 489 -18.24 -28.49 -9.66
CA ASP A 489 -17.97 -29.01 -8.33
C ASP A 489 -16.65 -29.80 -8.33
N SER A 490 -15.57 -29.11 -8.66
CA SER A 490 -14.21 -29.65 -8.73
C SER A 490 -13.33 -29.07 -7.62
N ALA A 491 -12.46 -29.89 -7.05
CA ALA A 491 -11.44 -29.41 -6.13
C ALA A 491 -10.41 -28.53 -6.85
N ALA A 492 -9.80 -27.58 -6.12
CA ALA A 492 -8.67 -26.84 -6.64
C ALA A 492 -7.46 -27.77 -6.84
N GLN A 493 -6.88 -27.76 -8.03
CA GLN A 493 -5.73 -28.59 -8.41
C GLN A 493 -4.45 -27.82 -8.14
N GLN A 494 -3.52 -28.42 -7.38
CA GLN A 494 -2.18 -27.87 -7.15
C GLN A 494 -1.34 -27.94 -8.42
N VAL A 495 -0.62 -26.86 -8.72
CA VAL A 495 0.23 -26.71 -9.92
C VAL A 495 1.71 -26.74 -9.57
N THR A 496 2.11 -26.13 -8.46
CA THR A 496 3.51 -26.03 -8.04
C THR A 496 3.76 -26.78 -6.74
N PHE A 497 4.99 -27.32 -6.58
CA PHE A 497 5.44 -28.11 -5.44
C PHE A 497 6.86 -27.68 -5.09
N GLY A 498 6.99 -26.54 -4.42
CA GLY A 498 8.27 -25.84 -4.26
C GLY A 498 9.12 -26.31 -3.08
N THR A 499 8.54 -27.00 -2.07
CA THR A 499 9.26 -27.42 -0.87
C THR A 499 10.23 -28.57 -1.14
N THR A 500 11.41 -28.55 -0.50
CA THR A 500 12.38 -29.64 -0.53
C THR A 500 12.02 -30.74 0.46
N ASP A 501 12.57 -31.95 0.24
CA ASP A 501 12.47 -33.08 1.19
C ASP A 501 13.09 -32.71 2.55
N ALA A 502 14.19 -31.96 2.54
CA ALA A 502 14.83 -31.47 3.77
C ALA A 502 13.88 -30.56 4.60
N TYR A 503 13.13 -29.67 3.96
CA TYR A 503 12.13 -28.85 4.63
C TYR A 503 10.98 -29.70 5.19
N ASN A 504 10.46 -30.63 4.38
CA ASN A 504 9.34 -31.49 4.75
C ASN A 504 9.70 -32.49 5.88
N ALA A 505 10.96 -32.87 6.00
CA ALA A 505 11.45 -33.74 7.06
C ALA A 505 11.69 -33.03 8.41
N MET A 506 11.64 -31.72 8.44
CA MET A 506 11.86 -30.97 9.69
C MET A 506 10.71 -31.20 10.68
N PRO A 507 11.01 -31.43 11.97
CA PRO A 507 10.00 -31.68 12.99
C PRO A 507 9.36 -30.38 13.50
N TRP A 508 8.77 -29.60 12.59
CA TRP A 508 8.12 -28.34 12.94
C TRP A 508 7.11 -28.52 14.06
N ILE A 509 7.05 -27.54 14.96
CA ILE A 509 5.95 -27.40 15.92
C ILE A 509 4.79 -26.74 15.18
N ASP A 510 3.64 -27.40 15.15
CA ASP A 510 2.39 -26.85 14.60
C ASP A 510 1.73 -25.95 15.62
N PRO A 511 1.74 -24.64 15.46
CA PRO A 511 1.11 -23.74 16.43
C PRO A 511 -0.40 -23.85 16.36
N ARG A 512 -1.04 -23.81 17.52
CA ARG A 512 -2.49 -23.72 17.60
C ARG A 512 -2.92 -22.25 17.54
N ILE A 513 -3.95 -21.95 16.77
CA ILE A 513 -4.63 -20.65 16.87
C ILE A 513 -5.55 -20.72 18.08
N ILE A 514 -5.36 -19.83 19.03
CA ILE A 514 -6.13 -19.76 20.27
C ILE A 514 -6.81 -18.40 20.39
N GLU A 515 -7.84 -18.36 21.22
CA GLU A 515 -8.55 -17.15 21.65
C GLU A 515 -8.18 -16.84 23.09
N ILE A 516 -7.69 -15.64 23.35
CA ILE A 516 -7.36 -15.13 24.68
C ILE A 516 -8.43 -14.10 25.03
N PRO A 517 -9.18 -14.26 26.14
CA PRO A 517 -10.12 -13.25 26.60
C PRO A 517 -9.43 -11.92 26.83
N SER A 518 -9.95 -10.85 26.20
CA SER A 518 -9.44 -9.50 26.45
C SER A 518 -10.10 -8.90 27.69
N SER A 519 -9.30 -8.23 28.54
CA SER A 519 -9.82 -7.45 29.66
C SER A 519 -10.38 -6.08 29.25
N HIS A 520 -10.26 -5.71 27.94
CA HIS A 520 -10.58 -4.38 27.42
C HIS A 520 -11.61 -4.36 26.28
N THR A 521 -11.88 -5.52 25.66
CA THR A 521 -12.83 -5.63 24.54
C THR A 521 -13.66 -6.92 24.66
N GLU A 522 -14.84 -6.94 24.06
CA GLU A 522 -15.65 -8.15 23.95
C GLU A 522 -15.05 -9.19 22.98
N ALA A 523 -14.32 -8.72 21.97
CA ALA A 523 -13.65 -9.59 21.03
C ALA A 523 -12.38 -10.18 21.66
N PRO A 524 -12.10 -11.49 21.44
CA PRO A 524 -10.89 -12.11 21.95
C PRO A 524 -9.66 -11.66 21.16
N ILE A 525 -8.48 -11.80 21.79
CA ILE A 525 -7.19 -11.66 21.15
C ILE A 525 -6.83 -13.01 20.53
N TYR A 526 -6.59 -13.04 19.22
CA TYR A 526 -6.13 -14.26 18.54
C TYR A 526 -4.62 -14.38 18.62
N ALA A 527 -4.11 -15.60 18.85
CA ALA A 527 -2.69 -15.86 18.95
C ALA A 527 -2.30 -17.23 18.41
N ARG A 528 -1.06 -17.35 17.91
CA ARG A 528 -0.40 -18.64 17.67
C ARG A 528 0.30 -19.08 18.93
N LEU A 529 -0.05 -20.25 19.44
CA LEU A 529 0.58 -20.87 20.60
C LEU A 529 1.45 -22.06 20.18
N TYR A 530 2.75 -21.97 20.44
CA TYR A 530 3.69 -23.06 20.25
C TYR A 530 3.95 -23.73 21.59
N LEU A 531 3.69 -25.03 21.67
CA LEU A 531 3.89 -25.82 22.89
C LEU A 531 5.07 -26.79 22.71
N PRO A 532 5.92 -26.98 23.73
CA PRO A 532 6.94 -28.01 23.71
C PRO A 532 6.29 -29.40 23.66
N LYS A 533 6.91 -30.33 22.91
CA LYS A 533 6.39 -31.71 22.75
C LYS A 533 6.42 -32.50 24.07
N ASN A 534 7.40 -32.23 24.92
CA ASN A 534 7.64 -32.94 26.18
C ASN A 534 7.70 -31.90 27.31
N SER A 535 6.57 -31.40 27.78
CA SER A 535 6.52 -30.56 28.98
C SER A 535 6.29 -31.48 30.21
N ASP A 536 7.17 -31.38 31.18
CA ASP A 536 6.89 -31.94 32.52
C ASP A 536 5.87 -31.05 33.19
N SER A 537 4.69 -31.60 33.52
CA SER A 537 3.63 -30.84 34.20
C SER A 537 4.00 -30.44 35.60
N SER A 538 5.04 -31.01 36.17
CA SER A 538 5.51 -30.73 37.55
C SER A 538 6.37 -29.45 37.62
N THR A 539 6.98 -29.01 36.51
CA THR A 539 7.84 -27.82 36.48
C THR A 539 7.25 -26.78 35.55
N PRO A 540 7.00 -25.52 36.00
CA PRO A 540 6.53 -24.47 35.13
C PRO A 540 7.51 -24.17 34.00
N ASN A 541 6.98 -23.96 32.78
CA ASN A 541 7.75 -23.69 31.58
C ASN A 541 8.27 -22.24 31.56
N LYS A 542 9.42 -22.03 30.94
CA LYS A 542 9.84 -20.73 30.46
C LYS A 542 9.10 -20.37 29.18
N ALA A 543 8.87 -19.07 28.92
CA ALA A 543 8.11 -18.65 27.75
C ALA A 543 8.74 -17.46 27.01
N VAL A 544 8.30 -17.27 25.76
CA VAL A 544 8.65 -16.13 24.93
C VAL A 544 7.41 -15.58 24.26
N VAL A 545 7.22 -14.26 24.29
CA VAL A 545 6.19 -13.55 23.56
C VAL A 545 6.82 -12.86 22.35
N PHE A 546 6.37 -13.23 21.15
CA PHE A 546 6.76 -12.57 19.91
C PHE A 546 5.76 -11.47 19.54
N ASN A 547 6.28 -10.29 19.23
CA ASN A 547 5.53 -9.13 18.77
C ASN A 547 5.77 -8.90 17.28
N HIS A 548 4.76 -9.07 16.44
CA HIS A 548 4.88 -8.81 15.01
C HIS A 548 5.08 -7.31 14.71
N GLY A 549 5.62 -6.98 13.53
CA GLY A 549 5.86 -5.61 13.10
C GLY A 549 4.65 -4.94 12.45
N SER A 550 4.83 -3.70 12.01
CA SER A 550 3.88 -2.85 11.26
C SER A 550 2.57 -2.50 11.98
N GLY A 551 2.31 -2.97 13.18
CA GLY A 551 1.06 -2.76 13.93
C GLY A 551 -0.17 -3.33 13.22
N TYR A 552 -0.39 -2.99 11.96
CA TYR A 552 -1.54 -3.35 11.13
C TYR A 552 -1.37 -4.66 10.33
N LEU A 553 -0.42 -5.52 10.67
CA LEU A 553 -0.33 -6.88 10.11
C LEU A 553 -1.29 -7.82 10.86
N GLN A 554 -1.45 -9.00 10.32
CA GLN A 554 -2.10 -10.13 10.96
C GLN A 554 -1.13 -11.31 10.90
N ASN A 555 -0.82 -11.93 12.02
CA ASN A 555 0.07 -13.08 12.10
C ASN A 555 -0.60 -14.33 12.69
N ALA A 556 -1.63 -14.16 13.52
CA ALA A 556 -2.47 -15.27 14.02
C ALA A 556 -3.45 -15.76 12.93
N HIS A 557 -2.91 -16.33 11.85
CA HIS A 557 -3.69 -16.82 10.72
C HIS A 557 -3.22 -18.22 10.29
N TYR A 558 -4.06 -18.95 9.57
CA TYR A 558 -3.82 -20.32 9.11
C TYR A 558 -2.90 -20.44 7.88
N GLY A 559 -2.42 -19.32 7.33
CA GLY A 559 -1.50 -19.28 6.21
C GLY A 559 -0.03 -19.18 6.61
N TRP A 560 0.82 -19.19 5.60
CA TRP A 560 2.26 -18.96 5.74
C TRP A 560 2.53 -17.53 6.21
N SER A 561 3.31 -17.38 7.28
CA SER A 561 3.64 -16.09 7.85
C SER A 561 4.66 -15.34 6.98
N LEU A 562 4.50 -14.00 6.88
CA LEU A 562 5.57 -13.13 6.43
C LEU A 562 6.79 -13.19 7.36
N TYR A 563 6.55 -13.54 8.62
CA TYR A 563 7.56 -13.82 9.64
C TYR A 563 7.94 -15.30 9.66
N PHE A 564 8.24 -15.86 8.49
CA PHE A 564 8.57 -17.31 8.38
C PHE A 564 9.87 -17.69 9.11
N ARG A 565 10.80 -16.75 9.26
CA ARG A 565 12.01 -16.96 10.05
C ARG A 565 11.69 -17.03 11.53
N GLU A 566 10.85 -16.14 11.98
CA GLU A 566 10.32 -16.13 13.36
C GLU A 566 9.43 -17.37 13.62
N PHE A 567 8.64 -17.82 12.64
CA PHE A 567 7.96 -19.13 12.74
C PHE A 567 8.98 -20.28 12.99
N MET A 568 10.07 -20.31 12.24
CA MET A 568 11.12 -21.33 12.43
C MET A 568 11.83 -21.17 13.77
N PHE A 569 12.10 -19.95 14.20
CA PHE A 569 12.74 -19.64 15.48
C PHE A 569 11.82 -19.97 16.65
N ASN A 570 10.55 -19.64 16.59
CA ASN A 570 9.53 -19.99 17.59
C ASN A 570 9.36 -21.52 17.70
N SER A 571 9.36 -22.20 16.54
CA SER A 571 9.37 -23.68 16.50
C SER A 571 10.62 -24.28 17.16
N MET A 572 11.80 -23.69 16.92
CA MET A 572 13.05 -24.11 17.58
C MET A 572 12.99 -23.87 19.09
N LEU A 573 12.55 -22.71 19.54
CA LEU A 573 12.38 -22.39 20.96
C LEU A 573 11.45 -23.41 21.64
N ALA A 574 10.33 -23.76 20.99
CA ALA A 574 9.41 -24.75 21.53
C ALA A 574 10.04 -26.16 21.60
N GLN A 575 10.88 -26.55 20.65
CA GLN A 575 11.67 -27.77 20.73
C GLN A 575 12.70 -27.77 21.87
N GLN A 576 13.16 -26.58 22.30
CA GLN A 576 14.04 -26.35 23.43
C GLN A 576 13.29 -26.17 24.76
N GLY A 577 11.98 -26.46 24.80
CA GLY A 577 11.18 -26.44 26.03
C GLY A 577 10.53 -25.09 26.37
N TYR A 578 10.55 -24.14 25.47
CA TYR A 578 9.83 -22.87 25.67
C TYR A 578 8.36 -22.99 25.23
N VAL A 579 7.48 -22.34 25.94
CA VAL A 579 6.17 -21.99 25.40
C VAL A 579 6.33 -20.69 24.64
N VAL A 580 5.83 -20.60 23.39
CA VAL A 580 5.92 -19.36 22.60
C VAL A 580 4.52 -18.88 22.23
N LEU A 581 4.25 -17.59 22.46
CA LEU A 581 3.02 -16.91 22.14
C LEU A 581 3.29 -15.82 21.09
N ASP A 582 2.53 -15.84 19.98
CA ASP A 582 2.62 -14.89 18.87
C ASP A 582 1.21 -14.31 18.66
N MET A 583 0.99 -13.06 19.10
CA MET A 583 -0.32 -12.46 19.28
C MET A 583 -0.64 -11.43 18.20
N ASP A 584 -1.91 -11.41 17.79
CA ASP A 584 -2.51 -10.29 17.04
C ASP A 584 -3.14 -9.29 18.01
N TYR A 585 -2.32 -8.45 18.63
CA TYR A 585 -2.73 -7.39 19.53
C TYR A 585 -3.61 -6.33 18.84
N ARG A 586 -4.32 -5.48 19.58
CA ARG A 586 -5.08 -4.35 19.02
C ARG A 586 -4.17 -3.45 18.19
N ALA A 587 -4.54 -3.14 17.00
CA ALA A 587 -3.94 -2.56 15.81
C ALA A 587 -3.88 -3.54 14.64
N SER A 588 -3.84 -4.85 14.88
CA SER A 588 -3.70 -5.89 13.86
C SER A 588 -4.87 -5.88 12.87
N ALA A 589 -4.59 -6.32 11.63
CA ALA A 589 -5.59 -6.41 10.57
C ALA A 589 -6.48 -7.65 10.69
N GLY A 590 -7.63 -7.62 10.04
CA GLY A 590 -8.55 -8.77 9.94
C GLY A 590 -9.71 -8.73 10.93
N TYR A 591 -9.68 -7.85 11.91
CA TYR A 591 -10.62 -7.78 13.04
C TYR A 591 -11.54 -6.55 13.02
N GLY A 592 -11.60 -5.84 11.89
CA GLY A 592 -12.42 -4.64 11.71
C GLY A 592 -11.71 -3.34 12.10
N SER A 593 -12.39 -2.21 11.88
CA SER A 593 -11.82 -0.86 12.05
C SER A 593 -11.62 -0.50 13.52
N ALA A 594 -12.52 -0.88 14.42
CA ALA A 594 -12.41 -0.58 15.87
C ALA A 594 -11.14 -1.21 16.47
N TRP A 595 -10.84 -2.48 16.14
CA TRP A 595 -9.62 -3.17 16.58
C TRP A 595 -8.37 -2.47 16.04
N ARG A 596 -8.37 -2.14 14.75
CA ARG A 596 -7.26 -1.46 14.08
C ARG A 596 -6.99 -0.08 14.64
N THR A 597 -8.04 0.69 14.95
CA THR A 597 -7.92 2.09 15.37
C THR A 597 -7.79 2.28 16.89
N ALA A 598 -7.81 1.21 17.67
CA ALA A 598 -7.68 1.27 19.13
C ALA A 598 -6.42 2.01 19.60
N ILE A 599 -5.35 2.01 18.78
CA ILE A 599 -4.08 2.68 19.05
C ILE A 599 -4.08 4.18 18.69
N TYR A 600 -5.21 4.72 18.25
CA TYR A 600 -5.27 6.13 17.86
C TYR A 600 -4.84 7.04 19.00
N ARG A 601 -3.86 7.89 18.71
CA ARG A 601 -3.23 8.85 19.62
C ARG A 601 -2.48 8.24 20.83
N HIS A 602 -2.41 6.91 20.97
CA HIS A 602 -1.73 6.27 22.09
C HIS A 602 -1.17 4.88 21.71
N MET A 603 -0.24 4.82 20.75
CA MET A 603 0.49 3.60 20.42
C MET A 603 1.26 3.09 21.66
N GLY A 604 1.29 1.78 21.85
CA GLY A 604 1.97 1.13 22.97
C GLY A 604 1.16 1.04 24.26
N LYS A 605 -0.11 1.52 24.31
CA LYS A 605 -0.99 1.31 25.46
C LYS A 605 -1.93 0.14 25.25
N PRO A 606 -2.82 0.13 24.23
CA PRO A 606 -3.71 -1.01 24.00
C PRO A 606 -2.94 -2.32 23.79
N GLU A 607 -1.81 -2.24 23.10
CA GLU A 607 -0.97 -3.40 22.83
C GLU A 607 -0.34 -3.97 24.10
N LEU A 608 0.12 -3.13 25.03
CA LEU A 608 0.64 -3.58 26.33
C LEU A 608 -0.45 -4.20 27.19
N GLU A 609 -1.66 -3.65 27.16
CA GLU A 609 -2.82 -4.23 27.83
C GLU A 609 -3.09 -5.66 27.31
N ASP A 610 -3.05 -5.84 25.98
CA ASP A 610 -3.22 -7.14 25.35
C ASP A 610 -2.06 -8.11 25.66
N LEU A 611 -0.80 -7.62 25.69
CA LEU A 611 0.36 -8.42 26.09
C LEU A 611 0.23 -8.92 27.55
N ARG A 612 -0.30 -8.09 28.45
CA ARG A 612 -0.57 -8.48 29.83
C ARG A 612 -1.65 -9.57 29.92
N ASP A 613 -2.73 -9.45 29.12
CA ASP A 613 -3.74 -10.49 29.00
C ASP A 613 -3.13 -11.81 28.49
N GLY A 614 -2.22 -11.73 27.50
CA GLY A 614 -1.46 -12.87 26.98
C GLY A 614 -0.58 -13.54 28.03
N VAL A 615 0.17 -12.77 28.82
CA VAL A 615 1.01 -13.28 29.92
C VAL A 615 0.15 -13.95 31.02
N ASN A 616 -0.95 -13.33 31.40
CA ASN A 616 -1.90 -13.90 32.37
C ASN A 616 -2.51 -15.22 31.85
N TRP A 617 -2.84 -15.26 30.55
CA TRP A 617 -3.35 -16.48 29.93
C TRP A 617 -2.31 -17.60 29.95
N LEU A 618 -1.05 -17.31 29.63
CA LEU A 618 0.05 -18.28 29.67
C LEU A 618 0.25 -18.88 31.08
N ALA A 619 0.20 -18.04 32.12
CA ALA A 619 0.30 -18.49 33.50
C ALA A 619 -0.82 -19.45 33.89
N ASN A 620 -2.05 -19.15 33.47
CA ASN A 620 -3.23 -19.91 33.91
C ASN A 620 -3.52 -21.16 33.05
N HIS A 621 -3.06 -21.20 31.77
CA HIS A 621 -3.47 -22.23 30.83
C HIS A 621 -2.31 -23.02 30.19
N ALA A 622 -1.06 -22.53 30.29
CA ALA A 622 0.11 -23.16 29.67
C ALA A 622 1.22 -23.54 30.68
N ASN A 623 0.93 -23.55 31.97
CA ASN A 623 1.88 -23.84 33.06
C ASN A 623 3.21 -23.07 32.90
N VAL A 624 3.13 -21.73 32.71
CA VAL A 624 4.29 -20.86 32.51
C VAL A 624 4.64 -20.13 33.85
N ASP A 625 5.94 -20.10 34.14
CA ASP A 625 6.50 -19.27 35.21
C ASP A 625 6.58 -17.81 34.72
N THR A 626 5.77 -16.93 35.27
CA THR A 626 5.73 -15.51 34.89
C THR A 626 7.02 -14.74 35.15
N SER A 627 7.89 -15.25 36.05
CA SER A 627 9.21 -14.68 36.28
C SER A 627 10.25 -15.03 35.17
N ARG A 628 9.88 -15.94 34.25
CA ARG A 628 10.75 -16.48 33.22
C ARG A 628 10.13 -16.31 31.81
N ILE A 629 9.60 -15.14 31.53
CA ILE A 629 9.03 -14.80 30.23
C ILE A 629 9.92 -13.75 29.56
N GLY A 630 10.39 -14.05 28.34
CA GLY A 630 11.07 -13.08 27.47
C GLY A 630 10.14 -12.51 26.41
N THR A 631 10.55 -11.39 25.81
CA THR A 631 9.83 -10.83 24.66
C THR A 631 10.78 -10.40 23.58
N TYR A 632 10.36 -10.53 22.31
CA TYR A 632 11.12 -9.99 21.18
C TYR A 632 10.21 -9.59 20.03
N GLY A 633 10.69 -8.70 19.19
CA GLY A 633 10.00 -8.30 17.97
C GLY A 633 10.77 -7.31 17.13
N GLY A 634 10.40 -7.22 15.85
CA GLY A 634 11.05 -6.35 14.88
C GLY A 634 10.20 -5.13 14.51
N SER A 635 10.85 -3.98 14.19
CA SER A 635 10.15 -2.77 13.73
C SER A 635 9.14 -2.27 14.78
N TYR A 636 7.84 -2.30 14.48
CA TYR A 636 6.78 -2.02 15.44
C TYR A 636 6.82 -2.99 16.64
N GLY A 637 7.13 -4.27 16.41
CA GLY A 637 7.32 -5.24 17.48
C GLY A 637 8.53 -4.90 18.38
N GLY A 638 9.59 -4.34 17.82
CA GLY A 638 10.71 -3.79 18.57
C GLY A 638 10.34 -2.54 19.38
N PHE A 639 9.49 -1.69 18.82
CA PHE A 639 8.87 -0.59 19.55
C PHE A 639 8.05 -1.10 20.74
N LEU A 640 7.22 -2.14 20.56
CA LEU A 640 6.44 -2.74 21.64
C LEU A 640 7.33 -3.38 22.69
N THR A 641 8.43 -4.03 22.29
CA THR A 641 9.43 -4.55 23.22
C THR A 641 9.98 -3.43 24.11
N PHE A 642 10.32 -2.26 23.53
CA PHE A 642 10.74 -1.12 24.34
C PHE A 642 9.64 -0.61 25.26
N MET A 643 8.41 -0.44 24.76
CA MET A 643 7.31 0.04 25.60
C MET A 643 7.06 -0.90 26.79
N ALA A 644 7.12 -2.22 26.56
CA ALA A 644 6.97 -3.21 27.63
C ALA A 644 8.13 -3.11 28.64
N MET A 645 9.38 -3.14 28.17
CA MET A 645 10.58 -3.12 29.05
C MET A 645 10.74 -1.82 29.84
N PHE A 646 10.21 -0.69 29.32
CA PHE A 646 10.34 0.62 29.95
C PHE A 646 9.14 0.99 30.84
N LYS A 647 7.92 0.58 30.49
CA LYS A 647 6.71 0.98 31.21
C LYS A 647 6.17 -0.10 32.14
N GLU A 648 6.47 -1.36 31.87
CA GLU A 648 6.05 -2.51 32.66
C GLU A 648 7.24 -3.45 32.94
N PRO A 649 8.26 -3.00 33.68
CA PRO A 649 9.53 -3.72 33.83
C PRO A 649 9.40 -5.08 34.51
N ASP A 650 8.26 -5.37 35.17
CA ASP A 650 7.98 -6.66 35.80
C ASP A 650 7.27 -7.65 34.85
N LEU A 651 6.81 -7.21 33.68
CA LEU A 651 6.06 -8.06 32.75
C LEU A 651 6.95 -9.10 32.07
N PHE A 652 8.22 -8.72 31.75
CA PHE A 652 9.17 -9.58 31.06
C PHE A 652 10.54 -9.59 31.76
N ALA A 653 11.15 -10.76 31.84
CA ALA A 653 12.47 -10.95 32.43
C ALA A 653 13.60 -10.45 31.51
N ALA A 654 13.42 -10.48 30.20
CA ALA A 654 14.37 -9.98 29.21
C ALA A 654 13.65 -9.59 27.92
N GLY A 655 14.23 -8.64 27.14
CA GLY A 655 13.68 -8.19 25.87
C GLY A 655 14.72 -8.07 24.76
N ALA A 656 14.32 -8.36 23.51
CA ALA A 656 15.14 -8.12 22.33
C ALA A 656 14.36 -7.28 21.31
N ALA A 657 14.79 -6.04 21.10
CA ALA A 657 14.20 -5.07 20.17
C ALA A 657 14.99 -5.02 18.87
N LEU A 658 14.38 -5.42 17.76
CA LEU A 658 15.03 -5.56 16.46
C LEU A 658 14.61 -4.40 15.55
N ARG A 659 15.57 -3.64 14.98
CA ARG A 659 15.28 -2.48 14.09
C ARG A 659 14.14 -1.60 14.61
N PRO A 660 14.16 -1.17 15.88
CA PRO A 660 13.01 -0.64 16.60
C PRO A 660 12.79 0.84 16.37
N VAL A 661 11.52 1.29 16.38
CA VAL A 661 11.19 2.72 16.45
C VAL A 661 11.31 3.20 17.89
N THR A 662 12.00 4.32 18.10
CA THR A 662 12.22 4.93 19.42
C THR A 662 11.49 6.26 19.61
N ASP A 663 11.26 6.99 18.50
CA ASP A 663 10.57 8.28 18.49
C ASP A 663 9.72 8.44 17.21
N TRP A 664 8.43 8.44 17.36
CA TRP A 664 7.51 8.53 16.23
C TRP A 664 7.58 9.85 15.46
N ALA A 665 8.09 10.94 16.05
CA ALA A 665 8.29 12.21 15.36
C ALA A 665 9.34 12.11 14.23
N HIS A 666 10.20 11.12 14.29
CA HIS A 666 11.25 10.84 13.30
C HIS A 666 10.80 9.86 12.20
N TYR A 667 9.62 9.27 12.35
CA TYR A 667 9.11 8.30 11.37
C TYR A 667 8.39 8.99 10.19
N ASN A 668 7.85 8.20 9.25
CA ASN A 668 7.25 8.76 8.03
C ASN A 668 5.84 9.31 8.24
N THR A 669 5.50 10.33 7.43
CA THR A 669 4.20 11.00 7.48
C THR A 669 3.04 10.05 7.19
N GLY A 670 3.12 9.27 6.11
CA GLY A 670 2.00 8.47 5.61
C GLY A 670 1.52 7.35 6.53
N TYR A 671 2.34 6.98 7.53
CA TYR A 671 1.96 6.04 8.59
C TYR A 671 1.60 6.80 9.87
N THR A 672 2.52 7.64 10.36
CA THR A 672 2.47 8.19 11.71
C THR A 672 1.37 9.24 11.85
N SER A 673 1.18 10.12 10.84
CA SER A 673 0.15 11.17 10.91
C SER A 673 -1.28 10.64 10.92
N ASN A 674 -1.51 9.42 10.43
CA ASN A 674 -2.82 8.79 10.55
C ASN A 674 -3.16 8.44 11.99
N ILE A 675 -2.18 7.88 12.72
CA ILE A 675 -2.38 7.32 14.05
C ILE A 675 -2.20 8.40 15.13
N LEU A 676 -1.20 9.28 15.00
CA LEU A 676 -0.82 10.26 16.01
C LEU A 676 -1.09 11.72 15.57
N ASN A 677 -1.75 11.96 14.45
CA ASN A 677 -1.86 13.25 13.79
C ASN A 677 -0.46 13.80 13.42
N THR A 678 -0.23 15.12 13.39
CA THR A 678 1.12 15.67 13.23
C THR A 678 1.67 16.16 14.58
N PRO A 679 3.00 16.16 14.79
CA PRO A 679 3.59 16.62 16.06
C PRO A 679 3.22 18.05 16.44
N GLN A 680 2.91 18.89 15.46
CA GLN A 680 2.50 20.29 15.69
C GLN A 680 1.06 20.38 16.22
N ILE A 681 0.19 19.46 15.80
CA ILE A 681 -1.23 19.46 16.20
C ILE A 681 -1.42 18.67 17.50
N ASP A 682 -0.72 17.55 17.65
CA ASP A 682 -0.92 16.60 18.76
C ASP A 682 0.40 16.14 19.41
N PRO A 683 1.19 17.05 19.99
CA PRO A 683 2.45 16.69 20.65
C PRO A 683 2.26 15.73 21.82
N ILE A 684 1.09 15.71 22.47
CA ILE A 684 0.77 14.78 23.58
C ILE A 684 0.82 13.34 23.06
N ALA A 685 0.20 13.06 21.89
CA ALA A 685 0.18 11.73 21.30
C ALA A 685 1.60 11.20 21.03
N TYR A 686 2.50 12.05 20.55
CA TYR A 686 3.90 11.68 20.30
C TYR A 686 4.67 11.35 21.57
N LYS A 687 4.55 12.17 22.61
CA LYS A 687 5.24 11.93 23.88
C LYS A 687 4.79 10.62 24.51
N ARG A 688 3.50 10.36 24.59
CA ARG A 688 2.97 9.15 25.25
C ARG A 688 3.16 7.86 24.45
N SER A 689 3.49 7.99 23.14
CA SER A 689 3.67 6.85 22.23
C SER A 689 5.14 6.57 21.89
N SER A 690 6.09 7.41 22.25
CA SER A 690 7.49 7.24 21.85
C SER A 690 8.35 6.71 22.99
N PRO A 691 8.97 5.51 22.87
CA PRO A 691 9.72 4.85 23.94
C PRO A 691 10.84 5.69 24.56
N ILE A 692 11.49 6.55 23.81
CA ILE A 692 12.60 7.37 24.28
C ILE A 692 12.23 8.24 25.50
N TYR A 693 10.96 8.59 25.68
CA TYR A 693 10.46 9.34 26.82
C TYR A 693 10.32 8.50 28.10
N PHE A 694 10.40 7.17 27.99
CA PHE A 694 10.22 6.21 29.10
C PHE A 694 11.48 5.39 29.36
N ALA A 695 12.59 5.73 28.75
CA ALA A 695 13.84 4.99 28.82
C ALA A 695 14.41 4.88 30.26
N ASP A 696 14.02 5.79 31.15
CA ASP A 696 14.34 5.76 32.59
C ASP A 696 13.75 4.54 33.31
N GLY A 697 12.68 3.95 32.78
CA GLY A 697 12.05 2.74 33.33
C GLY A 697 12.79 1.42 33.05
N LEU A 698 13.85 1.41 32.26
CA LEU A 698 14.61 0.17 32.00
C LEU A 698 15.22 -0.40 33.28
N GLN A 699 14.87 -1.66 33.63
CA GLN A 699 15.36 -2.39 34.79
C GLN A 699 15.88 -3.80 34.45
N LYS A 700 15.46 -4.38 33.34
CA LYS A 700 15.75 -5.76 32.94
C LYS A 700 16.66 -5.80 31.71
N PRO A 701 17.35 -6.92 31.45
CA PRO A 701 18.21 -7.06 30.27
C PRO A 701 17.53 -6.78 28.94
N LEU A 702 18.13 -5.92 28.13
CA LEU A 702 17.61 -5.48 26.85
C LEU A 702 18.69 -5.58 25.76
N LEU A 703 18.39 -6.34 24.70
CA LEU A 703 19.21 -6.39 23.49
C LEU A 703 18.59 -5.49 22.40
N ILE A 704 19.39 -4.61 21.82
CA ILE A 704 18.98 -3.71 20.72
C ILE A 704 19.73 -4.08 19.46
N ASN A 705 19.05 -4.60 18.45
CA ASN A 705 19.61 -4.95 17.15
C ASN A 705 19.32 -3.85 16.12
N ALA A 706 20.34 -3.22 15.58
CA ALA A 706 20.23 -2.01 14.77
C ALA A 706 20.92 -2.12 13.40
N PRO A 707 20.18 -2.21 12.29
CA PRO A 707 20.73 -2.11 10.94
C PRO A 707 21.13 -0.65 10.61
N MET A 708 22.30 -0.46 10.00
CA MET A 708 22.83 0.88 9.75
C MET A 708 22.35 1.50 8.45
N VAL A 709 21.97 0.70 7.45
CA VAL A 709 21.46 1.21 6.16
C VAL A 709 19.95 1.04 6.03
N ASP A 710 19.28 1.09 7.16
CA ASP A 710 17.81 1.04 7.25
C ASP A 710 17.18 2.36 6.79
N ASN A 711 16.48 2.32 5.64
CA ASN A 711 15.77 3.47 5.08
C ASN A 711 14.29 3.54 5.51
N ASN A 712 13.84 2.64 6.38
CA ASN A 712 12.51 2.61 6.96
C ASN A 712 12.51 3.13 8.40
N VAL A 713 13.25 2.49 9.31
CA VAL A 713 13.52 2.98 10.66
C VAL A 713 14.98 3.34 10.73
N PHE A 714 15.28 4.63 10.72
CA PHE A 714 16.66 5.09 10.60
C PHE A 714 17.52 4.68 11.80
N PHE A 715 18.75 4.25 11.55
CA PHE A 715 19.75 3.92 12.59
C PHE A 715 19.91 5.05 13.63
N HIS A 716 19.74 6.29 13.22
CA HIS A 716 19.70 7.46 14.07
C HIS A 716 18.72 7.34 15.26
N ASP A 717 17.60 6.63 15.12
CA ASP A 717 16.66 6.39 16.21
C ASP A 717 17.33 5.58 17.33
N THR A 718 18.02 4.50 16.99
CA THR A 718 18.80 3.71 17.96
C THR A 718 19.92 4.53 18.58
N VAL A 719 20.68 5.33 17.82
CA VAL A 719 21.76 6.18 18.33
C VAL A 719 21.25 7.14 19.40
N ARG A 720 20.10 7.77 19.17
CA ARG A 720 19.48 8.68 20.15
C ARG A 720 19.04 7.96 21.42
N LEU A 721 18.44 6.78 21.31
CA LEU A 721 18.01 6.01 22.47
C LEU A 721 19.21 5.54 23.28
N VAL A 722 20.26 5.02 22.64
CA VAL A 722 21.51 4.61 23.31
C VAL A 722 22.14 5.77 24.08
N GLN A 723 22.26 6.96 23.47
CA GLN A 723 22.72 8.15 24.14
C GLN A 723 21.85 8.49 25.36
N ARG A 724 20.52 8.37 25.23
CA ARG A 724 19.60 8.62 26.33
C ARG A 724 19.74 7.62 27.47
N LEU A 725 19.94 6.33 27.19
CA LEU A 725 20.19 5.30 28.19
C LEU A 725 21.52 5.54 28.93
N ILE A 726 22.57 5.95 28.24
CA ILE A 726 23.86 6.30 28.83
C ILE A 726 23.70 7.51 29.79
N GLU A 727 23.01 8.57 29.36
CA GLU A 727 22.72 9.74 30.21
C GLU A 727 21.88 9.42 31.44
N LEU A 728 21.06 8.38 31.38
CA LEU A 728 20.25 7.85 32.47
C LEU A 728 20.99 6.81 33.32
N GLU A 729 22.28 6.59 33.06
CA GLU A 729 23.14 5.65 33.77
C GLU A 729 22.57 4.21 33.81
N LYS A 730 21.92 3.77 32.68
CA LYS A 730 21.38 2.41 32.55
C LYS A 730 22.48 1.45 32.15
N GLU A 731 22.58 0.32 32.85
CA GLU A 731 23.61 -0.73 32.63
C GLU A 731 23.05 -1.96 31.91
N ASN A 732 21.73 -2.20 31.98
CA ASN A 732 21.08 -3.42 31.52
C ASN A 732 20.73 -3.42 30.04
N PHE A 733 21.60 -2.88 29.14
CA PHE A 733 21.37 -2.95 27.71
C PHE A 733 22.63 -3.28 26.93
N GLU A 734 22.44 -4.00 25.83
CA GLU A 734 23.49 -4.31 24.85
C GLU A 734 22.98 -3.90 23.46
N THR A 735 23.93 -3.53 22.57
CA THR A 735 23.64 -3.20 21.18
C THR A 735 24.38 -4.12 20.23
N ALA A 736 23.69 -4.62 19.19
CA ALA A 736 24.28 -5.28 18.04
C ALA A 736 24.04 -4.44 16.79
N ILE A 737 25.11 -4.11 16.08
CA ILE A 737 25.07 -3.23 14.90
C ILE A 737 25.32 -4.06 13.66
N TYR A 738 24.48 -3.85 12.62
CA TYR A 738 24.55 -4.56 11.33
C TYR A 738 24.84 -3.56 10.20
N PRO A 739 26.11 -3.39 9.85
CA PRO A 739 26.59 -2.25 9.03
C PRO A 739 26.06 -2.22 7.60
N VAL A 740 25.75 -3.40 7.00
CA VAL A 740 25.30 -3.51 5.60
C VAL A 740 23.81 -3.79 5.46
N GLU A 741 23.11 -3.93 6.58
CA GLU A 741 21.73 -4.41 6.58
C GLU A 741 20.70 -3.28 6.47
N PRO A 742 19.72 -3.42 5.54
CA PRO A 742 18.52 -2.61 5.52
C PRO A 742 17.50 -3.10 6.56
N HIS A 743 16.28 -2.53 6.56
CA HIS A 743 15.20 -2.88 7.49
C HIS A 743 14.84 -4.37 7.52
N GLY A 744 14.75 -5.02 6.37
CA GLY A 744 14.68 -6.48 6.26
C GLY A 744 16.06 -7.00 5.89
N PHE A 745 16.72 -7.73 6.76
CA PHE A 745 18.07 -8.22 6.53
C PHE A 745 18.18 -9.02 5.25
N VAL A 746 19.28 -8.86 4.53
CA VAL A 746 19.53 -9.52 3.25
C VAL A 746 20.63 -10.59 3.35
N GLN A 747 21.54 -10.47 4.32
CA GLN A 747 22.65 -11.42 4.48
C GLN A 747 22.24 -12.58 5.41
N PRO A 748 22.43 -13.85 5.01
CA PRO A 748 22.19 -14.99 5.88
C PRO A 748 22.99 -14.96 7.18
N SER A 749 24.24 -14.46 7.14
CA SER A 749 25.08 -14.31 8.33
C SER A 749 24.53 -13.34 9.37
N SER A 750 23.93 -12.25 8.93
CA SER A 750 23.31 -11.27 9.81
C SER A 750 22.07 -11.84 10.49
N TRP A 751 21.21 -12.55 9.75
CA TRP A 751 20.07 -13.27 10.32
C TRP A 751 20.50 -14.30 11.36
N LEU A 752 21.59 -15.06 11.07
CA LEU A 752 22.11 -16.05 12.00
C LEU A 752 22.63 -15.41 13.30
N ASP A 753 23.37 -14.29 13.18
CA ASP A 753 23.90 -13.57 14.34
C ASP A 753 22.75 -12.98 15.19
N GLU A 754 21.72 -12.40 14.55
CA GLU A 754 20.55 -11.85 15.24
C GLU A 754 19.86 -12.90 16.11
N TYR A 755 19.51 -14.07 15.54
CA TYR A 755 18.82 -15.13 16.30
C TYR A 755 19.71 -15.78 17.37
N ARG A 756 21.02 -15.89 17.15
CA ARG A 756 21.95 -16.39 18.16
C ARG A 756 22.03 -15.45 19.37
N ARG A 757 22.03 -14.15 19.14
CA ARG A 757 22.03 -13.16 20.24
C ARG A 757 20.72 -13.20 21.02
N ILE A 758 19.58 -13.28 20.36
CA ILE A 758 18.27 -13.42 21.00
C ILE A 758 18.23 -14.71 21.84
N TYR A 759 18.64 -15.84 21.26
CA TYR A 759 18.66 -17.12 21.94
C TYR A 759 19.58 -17.08 23.17
N LYS A 760 20.80 -16.51 23.02
CA LYS A 760 21.72 -16.34 24.14
C LYS A 760 21.12 -15.49 25.27
N LEU A 761 20.44 -14.39 24.92
CA LEU A 761 19.77 -13.53 25.90
C LEU A 761 18.76 -14.35 26.73
N PHE A 762 17.90 -15.13 26.05
CA PHE A 762 16.88 -15.94 26.72
C PHE A 762 17.46 -17.07 27.53
N GLU A 763 18.47 -17.80 27.03
CA GLU A 763 19.15 -18.85 27.82
C GLU A 763 19.88 -18.31 29.06
N THR A 764 20.25 -17.05 29.04
CA THR A 764 20.97 -16.43 30.19
C THR A 764 20.01 -15.93 31.25
N HIS A 765 18.80 -15.47 30.87
CA HIS A 765 17.93 -14.72 31.78
C HIS A 765 16.57 -15.36 32.04
N LEU A 766 16.21 -16.47 31.34
CA LEU A 766 14.95 -17.22 31.57
C LEU A 766 15.17 -18.62 32.23
#